data_dbe41fe9adfe331f8670fd20223511b1
#
_entry.id   dbe41fe9adfe331f8670fd20223511b1
#
_cell.length_a   1.000
_cell.length_b   1.000
_cell.length_c   1.000
_cell.angle_alpha   90.00
_cell.angle_beta   90.00
_cell.angle_gamma   90.00
#
_symmetry.space_group_name_H-M   'P 1'
#
loop_
_entity.id
_entity.type
_entity.pdbx_description
1 polymer ?
#
loop_
_entity_poly.entity_id
_entity_poly.type
_entity_poly.pdbx_seq_one_letter_code
_entity_poly.pdbx_strand_id
1 'polypeptide(L)'
;MELARDWPIAFPSSAVLLVMGTRWTRPGPFLLVLLCYGQLLSWIRTADDRKFDQFYSETEAKLFLQFYEQTAQVVFNQFMEASWNYVTNITKPNREEMLNKEMERSQFMLYFGTRARLFNIHHFQDPVVKRMLSKLQNIGKAALPKDELLEYNKLLAYMETAYSMGQVCMSEGPCVTLESDLEEIMATSRDEKELLWAWQGWHDAVGRQLRPIFGRYVYLSNKAASLNGYDDMGDMWRAVYESETLEDDLEDLFEELKPLYLNLHAYVRRSLYRHYGPDIIDLRGPIPAHLLGNMWAQSWVKILDLVLPYPKKPPEDITKIMKGQHWKPDKMFQEADTFFTSLGLISIPNEFWKNSMLEKPTDGREVECHASAWNFFKDNDFRIKKCTEVTIEDLLSIFHQMGHIQYFLQYQNRSILFRAGANPAFQEAVGLVISLSASSHKYLLNRGLLSHQHQDPEEEINFMMGIALEKIAFIPFSYLIDLFRWRVFDGTIQKDAYNQEWWNLRLKYQGLCPPIPRSEEDFDPGAKFHVSANVPYIRYFLSLLLQFQFHEALCKASGHSGPLHHCNIYNSKIAGDILENVLKLGSSRPWPEVLKKLTGKSKVSSKALMTYFKPLLNWLVNENVQQGEVLGWPDFTCSFEGRNINKVDFLATRLKPDRANFGQWLLLVLSCLLFLIVLGLAARLYFLEKESPNQDSKAPANQAYFLGRPMEPSMVARGQWILLGLCFILLICSICLIVWIITQQNSNLLWEMD
;
A
#
# COMPACT_ATOMS: atom_id res chain seq x y z
N MET A 1 -6.85 -34.67 -22.68
CA MET A 1 -8.02 -34.68 -23.62
C MET A 1 -9.19 -35.51 -23.08
N GLU A 2 -9.33 -35.64 -21.76
CA GLU A 2 -10.41 -36.41 -21.12
C GLU A 2 -11.13 -35.66 -19.97
N LEU A 3 -10.89 -34.37 -19.77
CA LEU A 3 -11.50 -33.58 -18.69
C LEU A 3 -12.64 -32.63 -19.13
N ALA A 4 -13.10 -32.74 -20.38
CA ALA A 4 -14.15 -31.87 -20.92
C ALA A 4 -15.51 -32.55 -21.14
N ARG A 5 -15.71 -33.79 -20.70
CA ARG A 5 -16.94 -34.55 -21.03
C ARG A 5 -18.04 -34.57 -19.97
N ASP A 6 -17.83 -34.15 -18.72
CA ASP A 6 -18.79 -34.37 -17.64
C ASP A 6 -19.17 -33.14 -16.81
N TRP A 7 -19.33 -32.00 -17.44
CA TRP A 7 -19.88 -30.83 -16.73
C TRP A 7 -21.17 -30.36 -17.37
N PRO A 8 -22.35 -30.69 -16.80
CA PRO A 8 -23.58 -30.02 -17.16
C PRO A 8 -23.49 -28.58 -16.63
N ILE A 9 -23.31 -27.62 -17.52
CA ILE A 9 -23.55 -26.20 -17.22
C ILE A 9 -25.05 -26.02 -17.05
N ALA A 10 -25.56 -26.32 -15.88
CA ALA A 10 -26.85 -25.84 -15.44
C ALA A 10 -26.68 -24.40 -15.00
N PHE A 11 -26.88 -23.46 -15.92
CA PHE A 11 -27.23 -22.12 -15.51
C PHE A 11 -28.54 -22.26 -14.68
N PRO A 12 -28.60 -21.67 -13.47
CA PRO A 12 -29.85 -21.74 -12.71
C PRO A 12 -30.98 -21.18 -13.57
N SER A 13 -32.04 -21.95 -13.69
CA SER A 13 -33.24 -21.59 -14.43
C SER A 13 -33.92 -20.30 -13.93
N SER A 14 -33.47 -19.75 -12.81
CA SER A 14 -33.85 -18.46 -12.26
C SER A 14 -33.39 -17.24 -13.09
N ALA A 15 -32.29 -17.30 -13.80
CA ALA A 15 -31.83 -16.18 -14.66
C ALA A 15 -32.70 -16.06 -15.93
N VAL A 16 -33.32 -17.17 -16.37
CA VAL A 16 -34.23 -17.20 -17.53
C VAL A 16 -35.66 -16.81 -17.14
N LEU A 17 -36.06 -17.08 -15.89
CA LEU A 17 -37.44 -16.81 -15.42
C LEU A 17 -37.66 -15.34 -15.02
N LEU A 18 -36.62 -14.59 -14.63
CA LEU A 18 -36.76 -13.17 -14.28
C LEU A 18 -36.98 -12.24 -15.49
N VAL A 19 -36.66 -12.71 -16.71
CA VAL A 19 -36.94 -11.97 -17.95
C VAL A 19 -38.38 -12.20 -18.43
N MET A 20 -39.10 -13.23 -17.90
CA MET A 20 -40.46 -13.56 -18.30
C MET A 20 -41.55 -12.80 -17.54
N GLY A 21 -41.23 -11.94 -16.56
CA GLY A 21 -42.22 -11.23 -15.73
C GLY A 21 -42.78 -9.93 -16.32
N THR A 22 -42.27 -9.44 -17.44
CA THR A 22 -42.81 -8.24 -18.09
C THR A 22 -43.60 -8.61 -19.34
N ARG A 23 -44.88 -8.25 -19.39
CA ARG A 23 -45.78 -8.42 -20.52
C ARG A 23 -45.22 -7.73 -21.79
N TRP A 24 -44.61 -8.52 -22.67
CA TRP A 24 -44.23 -8.07 -24.01
C TRP A 24 -45.25 -8.56 -25.04
N THR A 25 -45.94 -7.63 -25.67
CA THR A 25 -46.97 -7.84 -26.67
C THR A 25 -46.48 -7.85 -28.12
N ARG A 26 -45.21 -8.19 -28.38
CA ARG A 26 -44.71 -8.42 -29.76
C ARG A 26 -43.59 -9.48 -29.78
N PRO A 27 -43.70 -10.53 -30.68
CA PRO A 27 -42.75 -11.67 -30.68
C PRO A 27 -41.44 -11.45 -31.47
N GLY A 28 -41.10 -10.25 -31.89
CA GLY A 28 -39.98 -9.98 -32.78
C GLY A 28 -38.56 -10.10 -32.20
N PRO A 29 -38.24 -9.52 -31.05
CA PRO A 29 -36.86 -9.51 -30.55
C PRO A 29 -36.42 -10.83 -29.87
N PHE A 30 -37.35 -11.64 -29.37
CA PHE A 30 -37.05 -12.87 -28.64
C PHE A 30 -36.53 -13.99 -29.57
N LEU A 31 -37.05 -14.06 -30.79
CA LEU A 31 -36.58 -15.03 -31.79
C LEU A 31 -35.17 -14.68 -32.30
N LEU A 32 -34.85 -13.40 -32.38
CA LEU A 32 -33.49 -12.94 -32.74
C LEU A 32 -32.45 -13.25 -31.68
N VAL A 33 -32.79 -13.12 -30.39
CA VAL A 33 -31.90 -13.44 -29.27
C VAL A 33 -31.68 -14.96 -29.21
N LEU A 34 -32.70 -15.78 -29.41
CA LEU A 34 -32.59 -17.25 -29.44
C LEU A 34 -31.85 -17.73 -30.69
N LEU A 35 -32.05 -17.09 -31.85
CA LEU A 35 -31.28 -17.40 -33.07
C LEU A 35 -29.82 -16.97 -32.94
N CYS A 36 -29.54 -15.82 -32.35
CA CYS A 36 -28.15 -15.40 -32.02
C CYS A 36 -27.52 -16.35 -31.00
N TYR A 37 -28.25 -16.81 -29.98
CA TYR A 37 -27.79 -17.77 -28.99
C TYR A 37 -27.52 -19.15 -29.60
N GLY A 38 -28.43 -19.60 -30.49
CA GLY A 38 -28.30 -20.86 -31.24
C GLY A 38 -27.11 -20.79 -32.23
N GLN A 39 -26.94 -19.69 -32.91
CA GLN A 39 -25.79 -19.46 -33.83
C GLN A 39 -24.48 -19.33 -33.05
N LEU A 40 -24.50 -18.69 -31.89
CA LEU A 40 -23.30 -18.58 -31.02
C LEU A 40 -22.90 -19.94 -30.43
N LEU A 41 -23.88 -20.75 -30.00
CA LEU A 41 -23.64 -22.13 -29.55
C LEU A 41 -23.19 -23.07 -30.69
N SER A 42 -23.71 -22.87 -31.90
CA SER A 42 -23.24 -23.58 -33.09
C SER A 42 -21.79 -23.14 -33.45
N TRP A 43 -21.51 -21.87 -33.33
CA TRP A 43 -20.18 -21.31 -33.58
C TRP A 43 -19.15 -21.77 -32.54
N ILE A 44 -19.52 -21.82 -31.26
CA ILE A 44 -18.71 -22.38 -30.17
C ILE A 44 -18.44 -23.88 -30.40
N ARG A 45 -19.44 -24.66 -30.84
CA ARG A 45 -19.24 -26.08 -31.17
C ARG A 45 -18.36 -26.31 -32.40
N THR A 46 -18.46 -25.45 -33.42
CA THR A 46 -17.59 -25.54 -34.59
C THR A 46 -16.18 -24.97 -34.39
N ALA A 47 -15.96 -24.18 -33.34
CA ALA A 47 -14.64 -23.69 -32.96
C ALA A 47 -13.81 -24.73 -32.21
N ASP A 48 -14.44 -25.67 -31.50
CA ASP A 48 -13.76 -26.76 -30.75
C ASP A 48 -13.09 -27.81 -31.69
N ASP A 49 -13.51 -27.91 -32.95
CA ASP A 49 -12.98 -28.87 -33.92
C ASP A 49 -11.92 -28.31 -34.88
N ARG A 50 -11.56 -27.00 -34.78
CA ARG A 50 -10.53 -26.41 -35.63
C ARG A 50 -9.17 -26.39 -34.92
N LYS A 51 -8.18 -26.95 -35.62
CA LYS A 51 -6.77 -26.99 -35.24
C LYS A 51 -6.27 -25.70 -34.56
N PHE A 52 -5.45 -25.86 -33.57
CA PHE A 52 -4.83 -24.90 -32.63
C PHE A 52 -4.03 -23.71 -33.25
N ASP A 53 -4.17 -23.39 -34.54
CA ASP A 53 -3.45 -22.34 -35.24
C ASP A 53 -4.31 -21.14 -35.70
N GLN A 54 -5.54 -20.97 -35.19
CA GLN A 54 -6.38 -19.84 -35.59
C GLN A 54 -6.25 -18.68 -34.61
N PHE A 55 -5.50 -17.64 -35.03
CA PHE A 55 -5.51 -16.31 -34.45
C PHE A 55 -6.91 -15.69 -34.64
N TYR A 56 -7.66 -15.49 -33.55
CA TYR A 56 -8.97 -14.85 -33.63
C TYR A 56 -8.81 -13.41 -34.14
N SER A 57 -9.73 -13.00 -35.03
CA SER A 57 -9.73 -11.65 -35.60
C SER A 57 -10.15 -10.59 -34.58
N GLU A 58 -9.78 -9.34 -34.83
CA GLU A 58 -10.24 -8.20 -33.99
C GLU A 58 -11.76 -8.06 -34.00
N THR A 59 -12.43 -8.44 -35.08
CA THR A 59 -13.91 -8.44 -35.15
C THR A 59 -14.52 -9.47 -34.19
N GLU A 60 -13.94 -10.66 -34.14
CA GLU A 60 -14.38 -11.69 -33.18
C GLU A 60 -14.11 -11.27 -31.72
N ALA A 61 -12.98 -10.59 -31.48
CA ALA A 61 -12.69 -10.01 -30.18
C ALA A 61 -13.74 -8.97 -29.75
N LYS A 62 -14.19 -8.12 -30.65
CA LYS A 62 -15.26 -7.13 -30.38
C LYS A 62 -16.59 -7.81 -30.02
N LEU A 63 -16.96 -8.86 -30.72
CA LEU A 63 -18.17 -9.62 -30.38
C LEU A 63 -18.04 -10.35 -29.03
N PHE A 64 -16.90 -10.94 -28.76
CA PHE A 64 -16.58 -11.58 -27.48
C PHE A 64 -16.67 -10.58 -26.32
N LEU A 65 -16.09 -9.40 -26.47
CA LEU A 65 -16.14 -8.32 -25.46
C LEU A 65 -17.56 -7.78 -25.27
N GLN A 66 -18.36 -7.69 -26.32
CA GLN A 66 -19.76 -7.29 -26.22
C GLN A 66 -20.58 -8.32 -25.42
N PHE A 67 -20.35 -9.61 -25.65
CA PHE A 67 -21.01 -10.68 -24.88
C PHE A 67 -20.56 -10.69 -23.40
N TYR A 68 -19.24 -10.48 -23.16
CA TYR A 68 -18.72 -10.27 -21.81
C TYR A 68 -19.46 -9.14 -21.08
N GLU A 69 -19.56 -7.98 -21.71
CA GLU A 69 -20.18 -6.77 -21.13
C GLU A 69 -21.61 -7.04 -20.62
N GLN A 70 -22.42 -7.71 -21.42
CA GLN A 70 -23.82 -8.01 -21.09
C GLN A 70 -23.96 -9.00 -19.92
N THR A 71 -23.08 -10.01 -19.87
CA THR A 71 -23.12 -11.03 -18.82
C THR A 71 -22.43 -10.60 -17.54
N ALA A 72 -21.34 -9.87 -17.64
CA ALA A 72 -20.57 -9.39 -16.49
C ALA A 72 -21.41 -8.50 -15.58
N GLN A 73 -22.24 -7.63 -16.15
CA GLN A 73 -23.12 -6.75 -15.38
C GLN A 73 -24.04 -7.53 -14.43
N VAL A 74 -24.60 -8.62 -14.89
CA VAL A 74 -25.49 -9.46 -14.07
C VAL A 74 -24.73 -10.19 -12.97
N VAL A 75 -23.60 -10.84 -13.32
CA VAL A 75 -22.81 -11.62 -12.37
C VAL A 75 -22.21 -10.73 -11.29
N PHE A 76 -21.69 -9.56 -11.67
CA PHE A 76 -21.10 -8.62 -10.70
C PHE A 76 -22.16 -8.01 -9.80
N ASN A 77 -23.34 -7.66 -10.35
CA ASN A 77 -24.44 -7.16 -9.54
C ASN A 77 -24.87 -8.18 -8.48
N GLN A 78 -25.07 -9.45 -8.84
CA GLN A 78 -25.46 -10.50 -7.89
C GLN A 78 -24.42 -10.69 -6.77
N PHE A 79 -23.14 -10.64 -7.12
CA PHE A 79 -22.08 -10.71 -6.12
C PHE A 79 -22.07 -9.47 -5.19
N MET A 80 -22.27 -8.28 -5.75
CA MET A 80 -22.31 -7.04 -4.95
C MET A 80 -23.52 -7.04 -3.98
N GLU A 81 -24.68 -7.51 -4.43
CA GLU A 81 -25.87 -7.64 -3.56
C GLU A 81 -25.64 -8.64 -2.42
N ALA A 82 -25.06 -9.81 -2.71
CA ALA A 82 -24.76 -10.81 -1.68
C ALA A 82 -23.71 -10.29 -0.68
N SER A 83 -22.68 -9.61 -1.17
CA SER A 83 -21.64 -8.99 -0.34
C SER A 83 -22.21 -7.88 0.52
N TRP A 84 -23.05 -7.00 -0.05
CA TRP A 84 -23.73 -5.95 0.69
C TRP A 84 -24.59 -6.50 1.81
N ASN A 85 -25.40 -7.54 1.51
CA ASN A 85 -26.24 -8.19 2.51
C ASN A 85 -25.42 -8.80 3.66
N TYR A 86 -24.23 -9.31 3.36
CA TYR A 86 -23.32 -9.83 4.39
C TYR A 86 -22.75 -8.72 5.27
N VAL A 87 -22.14 -7.69 4.69
CA VAL A 87 -21.46 -6.63 5.48
C VAL A 87 -22.44 -5.73 6.24
N THR A 88 -23.71 -5.65 5.80
CA THR A 88 -24.75 -4.89 6.50
C THR A 88 -25.62 -5.75 7.44
N ASN A 89 -25.37 -7.06 7.50
CA ASN A 89 -26.01 -8.01 8.41
C ASN A 89 -25.17 -9.28 8.49
N ILE A 90 -24.18 -9.29 9.37
CA ILE A 90 -23.18 -10.36 9.52
C ILE A 90 -23.86 -11.60 10.13
N THR A 91 -24.26 -12.52 9.26
CA THR A 91 -24.85 -13.80 9.64
C THR A 91 -24.23 -14.95 8.86
N LYS A 92 -24.33 -16.16 9.39
CA LYS A 92 -23.83 -17.35 8.71
C LYS A 92 -24.50 -17.57 7.34
N PRO A 93 -25.86 -17.45 7.18
CA PRO A 93 -26.49 -17.58 5.87
C PRO A 93 -26.00 -16.52 4.85
N ASN A 94 -25.90 -15.26 5.26
CA ASN A 94 -25.44 -14.19 4.37
C ASN A 94 -23.98 -14.42 3.93
N ARG A 95 -23.13 -14.91 4.83
CA ARG A 95 -21.77 -15.29 4.48
C ARG A 95 -21.71 -16.44 3.49
N GLU A 96 -22.52 -17.48 3.67
CA GLU A 96 -22.60 -18.62 2.75
C GLU A 96 -23.05 -18.17 1.36
N GLU A 97 -24.07 -17.31 1.27
CA GLU A 97 -24.55 -16.77 -0.01
C GLU A 97 -23.50 -15.90 -0.69
N MET A 98 -22.82 -15.01 0.04
CA MET A 98 -21.71 -14.21 -0.50
C MET A 98 -20.60 -15.11 -1.05
N LEU A 99 -20.20 -16.17 -0.34
CA LEU A 99 -19.19 -17.12 -0.80
C LEU A 99 -19.67 -17.89 -2.06
N ASN A 100 -20.95 -18.25 -2.14
CA ASN A 100 -21.52 -18.90 -3.32
C ASN A 100 -21.46 -17.96 -4.55
N LYS A 101 -21.86 -16.69 -4.38
CA LYS A 101 -21.81 -15.70 -5.46
C LYS A 101 -20.39 -15.34 -5.87
N GLU A 102 -19.47 -15.35 -4.93
CA GLU A 102 -18.02 -15.20 -5.24
C GLU A 102 -17.49 -16.38 -6.07
N MET A 103 -17.92 -17.60 -5.79
CA MET A 103 -17.55 -18.76 -6.59
C MET A 103 -18.13 -18.68 -8.01
N GLU A 104 -19.39 -18.25 -8.16
CA GLU A 104 -20.01 -18.02 -9.47
C GLU A 104 -19.25 -16.94 -10.26
N ARG A 105 -18.91 -15.82 -9.62
CA ARG A 105 -18.10 -14.74 -10.21
C ARG A 105 -16.71 -15.22 -10.62
N SER A 106 -16.06 -16.01 -9.79
CA SER A 106 -14.75 -16.58 -10.08
C SER A 106 -14.80 -17.54 -11.27
N GLN A 107 -15.82 -18.38 -11.39
CA GLN A 107 -16.03 -19.26 -12.55
C GLN A 107 -16.25 -18.45 -13.84
N PHE A 108 -17.04 -17.39 -13.75
CA PHE A 108 -17.26 -16.45 -14.85
C PHE A 108 -15.94 -15.81 -15.31
N MET A 109 -15.14 -15.31 -14.37
CA MET A 109 -13.84 -14.70 -14.67
C MET A 109 -12.86 -15.71 -15.28
N LEU A 110 -12.82 -16.94 -14.78
CA LEU A 110 -12.01 -18.03 -15.33
C LEU A 110 -12.40 -18.33 -16.78
N TYR A 111 -13.72 -18.44 -17.06
CA TYR A 111 -14.22 -18.72 -18.41
C TYR A 111 -13.83 -17.65 -19.41
N PHE A 112 -14.08 -16.38 -19.11
CA PHE A 112 -13.79 -15.28 -20.02
C PHE A 112 -12.29 -14.97 -20.11
N GLY A 113 -11.56 -15.00 -19.00
CA GLY A 113 -10.15 -14.73 -18.98
C GLY A 113 -9.32 -15.77 -19.74
N THR A 114 -9.66 -17.07 -19.58
CA THR A 114 -9.02 -18.13 -20.35
C THR A 114 -9.23 -17.95 -21.86
N ARG A 115 -10.45 -17.56 -22.28
CA ARG A 115 -10.74 -17.26 -23.69
C ARG A 115 -10.07 -15.98 -24.19
N ALA A 116 -9.99 -14.96 -23.34
CA ALA A 116 -9.29 -13.71 -23.68
C ALA A 116 -7.81 -13.94 -24.01
N ARG A 117 -7.15 -14.94 -23.39
CA ARG A 117 -5.76 -15.32 -23.65
C ARG A 117 -5.55 -15.97 -25.03
N LEU A 118 -6.61 -16.45 -25.68
CA LEU A 118 -6.53 -17.02 -27.02
C LEU A 118 -6.40 -15.97 -28.13
N PHE A 119 -6.74 -14.70 -27.82
CA PHE A 119 -6.60 -13.60 -28.78
C PHE A 119 -5.16 -13.09 -28.83
N ASN A 120 -4.57 -13.03 -30.02
CA ASN A 120 -3.26 -12.41 -30.21
C ASN A 120 -3.40 -10.89 -30.39
N ILE A 121 -3.43 -10.20 -29.24
CA ILE A 121 -3.67 -8.75 -29.15
C ILE A 121 -2.58 -7.89 -29.83
N HIS A 122 -1.39 -8.45 -30.08
CA HIS A 122 -0.27 -7.69 -30.69
C HIS A 122 -0.61 -7.25 -32.12
N HIS A 123 -1.40 -8.04 -32.86
CA HIS A 123 -1.79 -7.74 -34.24
C HIS A 123 -3.00 -6.83 -34.39
N PHE A 124 -3.71 -6.55 -33.29
CA PHE A 124 -4.90 -5.70 -33.34
C PHE A 124 -4.53 -4.23 -33.57
N GLN A 125 -5.43 -3.48 -34.21
CA GLN A 125 -5.24 -2.04 -34.45
C GLN A 125 -5.95 -1.17 -33.41
N ASP A 126 -7.09 -1.61 -32.91
CA ASP A 126 -7.89 -0.86 -31.95
C ASP A 126 -7.27 -0.93 -30.53
N PRO A 127 -6.73 0.19 -30.01
CA PRO A 127 -6.09 0.21 -28.69
C PRO A 127 -7.08 -0.03 -27.55
N VAL A 128 -8.37 0.24 -27.76
CA VAL A 128 -9.40 -0.01 -26.76
C VAL A 128 -9.64 -1.51 -26.61
N VAL A 129 -9.75 -2.23 -27.73
CA VAL A 129 -9.90 -3.69 -27.75
C VAL A 129 -8.68 -4.38 -27.12
N LYS A 130 -7.47 -3.93 -27.46
CA LYS A 130 -6.24 -4.42 -26.84
C LYS A 130 -6.28 -4.28 -25.33
N ARG A 131 -6.62 -3.07 -24.83
CA ARG A 131 -6.64 -2.76 -23.42
C ARG A 131 -7.72 -3.56 -22.67
N MET A 132 -8.90 -3.75 -23.27
CA MET A 132 -9.98 -4.55 -22.68
C MET A 132 -9.56 -6.02 -22.54
N LEU A 133 -8.99 -6.60 -23.58
CA LEU A 133 -8.51 -8.01 -23.55
C LEU A 133 -7.36 -8.17 -22.56
N SER A 134 -6.38 -7.26 -22.54
CA SER A 134 -5.28 -7.29 -21.56
C SER A 134 -5.78 -7.30 -20.12
N LYS A 135 -6.76 -6.43 -19.79
CA LYS A 135 -7.38 -6.41 -18.44
C LYS A 135 -8.11 -7.72 -18.12
N LEU A 136 -8.75 -8.33 -19.10
CA LEU A 136 -9.54 -9.55 -18.93
C LEU A 136 -8.66 -10.81 -18.77
N GLN A 137 -7.42 -10.78 -19.25
CA GLN A 137 -6.47 -11.90 -19.14
C GLN A 137 -6.01 -12.16 -17.71
N ASN A 138 -5.97 -11.13 -16.87
CA ASN A 138 -5.68 -11.28 -15.45
C ASN A 138 -6.98 -11.64 -14.69
N ILE A 139 -7.10 -12.91 -14.31
CA ILE A 139 -8.28 -13.43 -13.62
C ILE A 139 -8.10 -13.57 -12.11
N GLY A 140 -6.95 -13.13 -11.58
CA GLY A 140 -6.65 -13.14 -10.16
C GLY A 140 -6.79 -14.52 -9.53
N LYS A 141 -7.40 -14.58 -8.35
CA LYS A 141 -7.63 -15.82 -7.59
C LYS A 141 -8.49 -16.86 -8.32
N ALA A 142 -9.29 -16.45 -9.31
CA ALA A 142 -10.09 -17.37 -10.11
C ALA A 142 -9.26 -18.36 -10.95
N ALA A 143 -7.94 -18.14 -11.07
CA ALA A 143 -7.01 -19.09 -11.68
C ALA A 143 -6.75 -20.34 -10.81
N LEU A 144 -7.05 -20.29 -9.51
CA LEU A 144 -6.86 -21.42 -8.61
C LEU A 144 -7.81 -22.60 -8.96
N PRO A 145 -7.36 -23.84 -8.76
CA PRO A 145 -8.26 -25.01 -8.76
C PRO A 145 -9.43 -24.81 -7.80
N LYS A 146 -10.59 -25.36 -8.14
CA LYS A 146 -11.85 -25.09 -7.43
C LYS A 146 -11.77 -25.28 -5.91
N ASP A 147 -11.13 -26.35 -5.47
CA ASP A 147 -11.03 -26.68 -4.03
C ASP A 147 -10.11 -25.68 -3.31
N GLU A 148 -8.98 -25.31 -3.95
CA GLU A 148 -8.05 -24.30 -3.42
C GLU A 148 -8.65 -22.89 -3.47
N LEU A 149 -9.46 -22.57 -4.49
CA LEU A 149 -10.19 -21.31 -4.54
C LEU A 149 -11.22 -21.21 -3.41
N LEU A 150 -11.91 -22.30 -3.11
CA LEU A 150 -12.84 -22.36 -1.98
C LEU A 150 -12.12 -22.20 -0.65
N GLU A 151 -10.98 -22.89 -0.49
CA GLU A 151 -10.11 -22.74 0.69
C GLU A 151 -9.64 -21.29 0.84
N TYR A 152 -9.13 -20.70 -0.25
CA TYR A 152 -8.65 -19.33 -0.27
C TYR A 152 -9.74 -18.33 0.14
N ASN A 153 -10.93 -18.45 -0.43
CA ASN A 153 -12.07 -17.61 -0.09
C ASN A 153 -12.50 -17.77 1.38
N LYS A 154 -12.44 -18.98 1.94
CA LYS A 154 -12.69 -19.21 3.37
C LYS A 154 -11.64 -18.58 4.26
N LEU A 155 -10.36 -18.64 3.87
CA LEU A 155 -9.28 -17.98 4.60
C LEU A 155 -9.47 -16.46 4.62
N LEU A 156 -9.78 -15.85 3.46
CA LEU A 156 -10.06 -14.41 3.37
C LEU A 156 -11.23 -14.01 4.26
N ALA A 157 -12.35 -14.73 4.15
CA ALA A 157 -13.53 -14.45 4.98
C ALA A 157 -13.27 -14.67 6.48
N TYR A 158 -12.42 -15.64 6.85
CA TYR A 158 -12.02 -15.85 8.23
C TYR A 158 -11.17 -14.69 8.76
N MET A 159 -10.16 -14.25 7.98
CA MET A 159 -9.28 -13.14 8.36
C MET A 159 -10.08 -11.85 8.57
N GLU A 160 -10.98 -11.53 7.65
CA GLU A 160 -11.87 -10.36 7.74
C GLU A 160 -12.83 -10.46 8.93
N THR A 161 -13.42 -11.64 9.16
CA THR A 161 -14.31 -11.88 10.31
C THR A 161 -13.55 -11.76 11.64
N ALA A 162 -12.33 -12.32 11.74
CA ALA A 162 -11.51 -12.22 12.95
C ALA A 162 -11.20 -10.76 13.31
N TYR A 163 -11.01 -9.90 12.31
CA TYR A 163 -10.87 -8.45 12.53
C TYR A 163 -12.19 -7.83 12.98
N SER A 164 -13.27 -8.01 12.23
CA SER A 164 -14.56 -7.34 12.47
C SER A 164 -15.26 -7.77 13.76
N MET A 165 -14.97 -8.97 14.25
CA MET A 165 -15.53 -9.52 15.49
C MET A 165 -14.54 -9.51 16.67
N GLY A 166 -13.37 -8.88 16.46
CA GLY A 166 -12.33 -8.75 17.49
C GLY A 166 -12.83 -8.01 18.72
N GLN A 167 -12.54 -8.53 19.90
CA GLN A 167 -12.93 -7.94 21.19
C GLN A 167 -11.79 -8.06 22.21
N VAL A 168 -11.70 -7.07 23.08
CA VAL A 168 -10.77 -7.06 24.21
C VAL A 168 -11.56 -7.07 25.50
N CYS A 169 -11.30 -8.06 26.36
CA CYS A 169 -12.05 -8.21 27.59
C CYS A 169 -11.21 -7.73 28.79
N MET A 170 -11.83 -6.99 29.69
CA MET A 170 -11.24 -6.66 30.98
C MET A 170 -11.30 -7.89 31.89
N SER A 171 -10.37 -8.00 32.83
CA SER A 171 -10.31 -9.14 33.78
C SER A 171 -11.59 -9.25 34.65
N GLU A 172 -12.24 -8.13 34.95
CA GLU A 172 -13.48 -8.04 35.72
C GLU A 172 -14.42 -7.00 35.05
N GLY A 173 -14.83 -7.26 33.76
CA GLY A 173 -15.66 -6.31 33.04
C GLY A 173 -16.17 -6.80 31.71
N PRO A 174 -16.95 -6.00 30.98
CA PRO A 174 -17.41 -6.34 29.65
C PRO A 174 -16.25 -6.39 28.66
N CYS A 175 -16.44 -7.16 27.58
CA CYS A 175 -15.57 -7.07 26.42
C CYS A 175 -15.92 -5.81 25.62
N VAL A 176 -14.89 -5.14 25.12
CA VAL A 176 -14.99 -3.90 24.33
C VAL A 176 -14.54 -4.15 22.89
N THR A 177 -15.10 -3.40 21.97
CA THR A 177 -14.82 -3.50 20.52
C THR A 177 -13.87 -2.41 20.06
N LEU A 178 -13.31 -2.55 18.85
CA LEU A 178 -12.38 -1.56 18.31
C LEU A 178 -13.04 -0.20 18.12
N GLU A 179 -14.13 -0.16 17.34
CA GLU A 179 -14.65 1.06 16.71
C GLU A 179 -15.40 2.00 17.66
N SER A 180 -15.92 1.50 18.78
CA SER A 180 -16.64 2.34 19.74
C SER A 180 -15.85 2.62 21.02
N ASP A 181 -14.98 1.69 21.41
CA ASP A 181 -14.38 1.73 22.73
C ASP A 181 -12.86 1.91 22.69
N LEU A 182 -12.17 1.01 21.98
CA LEU A 182 -10.69 1.03 21.97
C LEU A 182 -10.14 2.22 21.20
N GLU A 183 -10.77 2.63 20.09
CA GLU A 183 -10.37 3.83 19.35
C GLU A 183 -10.60 5.10 20.17
N GLU A 184 -11.69 5.17 20.96
CA GLU A 184 -11.93 6.29 21.87
C GLU A 184 -10.86 6.34 22.99
N ILE A 185 -10.53 5.20 23.61
CA ILE A 185 -9.45 5.12 24.61
C ILE A 185 -8.13 5.60 23.98
N MET A 186 -7.75 5.05 22.80
CA MET A 186 -6.52 5.46 22.13
C MET A 186 -6.50 6.95 21.79
N ALA A 187 -7.64 7.53 21.45
CA ALA A 187 -7.76 8.94 21.07
C ALA A 187 -7.74 9.91 22.27
N THR A 188 -8.38 9.53 23.38
CA THR A 188 -8.68 10.47 24.49
C THR A 188 -7.88 10.22 25.74
N SER A 189 -7.48 8.96 26.03
CA SER A 189 -6.69 8.66 27.22
C SER A 189 -5.28 9.24 27.11
N ARG A 190 -4.74 9.59 28.27
CA ARG A 190 -3.34 10.00 28.45
C ARG A 190 -2.63 9.14 29.49
N ASP A 191 -3.33 8.14 30.05
CA ASP A 191 -2.73 7.13 30.93
C ASP A 191 -2.01 6.07 30.07
N GLU A 192 -0.69 6.00 30.22
CA GLU A 192 0.17 5.09 29.45
C GLU A 192 -0.27 3.62 29.61
N LYS A 193 -0.72 3.22 30.82
CA LYS A 193 -1.11 1.82 31.07
C LYS A 193 -2.44 1.45 30.42
N GLU A 194 -3.39 2.39 30.39
CA GLU A 194 -4.66 2.22 29.72
C GLU A 194 -4.46 2.14 28.19
N LEU A 195 -3.62 3.02 27.64
CA LEU A 195 -3.23 2.99 26.23
C LEU A 195 -2.51 1.67 25.87
N LEU A 196 -1.61 1.21 26.75
CA LEU A 196 -0.91 -0.06 26.57
C LEU A 196 -1.88 -1.24 26.59
N TRP A 197 -2.83 -1.26 27.53
CA TRP A 197 -3.84 -2.32 27.61
C TRP A 197 -4.71 -2.38 26.36
N ALA A 198 -5.19 -1.25 25.87
CA ALA A 198 -6.01 -1.18 24.66
C ALA A 198 -5.23 -1.64 23.43
N TRP A 199 -4.00 -1.15 23.28
CA TRP A 199 -3.12 -1.48 22.17
C TRP A 199 -2.76 -2.97 22.16
N GLN A 200 -2.26 -3.49 23.28
CA GLN A 200 -1.88 -4.90 23.40
C GLN A 200 -3.08 -5.80 23.20
N GLY A 201 -4.19 -5.49 23.88
CA GLY A 201 -5.42 -6.29 23.79
C GLY A 201 -5.89 -6.48 22.35
N TRP A 202 -5.92 -5.41 21.56
CA TRP A 202 -6.33 -5.48 20.16
C TRP A 202 -5.36 -6.28 19.28
N HIS A 203 -4.06 -6.01 19.39
CA HIS A 203 -3.04 -6.73 18.61
C HIS A 203 -3.00 -8.24 18.94
N ASP A 204 -3.20 -8.59 20.21
CA ASP A 204 -3.28 -10.00 20.64
C ASP A 204 -4.59 -10.65 20.18
N ALA A 205 -5.72 -9.97 20.31
CA ALA A 205 -7.04 -10.52 19.97
C ALA A 205 -7.16 -10.85 18.48
N VAL A 206 -6.62 -10.04 17.60
CA VAL A 206 -6.70 -10.24 16.15
C VAL A 206 -5.46 -10.94 15.60
N GLY A 207 -4.27 -10.42 15.89
CA GLY A 207 -3.03 -10.88 15.29
C GLY A 207 -2.76 -12.36 15.52
N ARG A 208 -2.91 -12.83 16.77
CA ARG A 208 -2.67 -14.23 17.13
C ARG A 208 -3.61 -15.22 16.45
N GLN A 209 -4.84 -14.80 16.12
CA GLN A 209 -5.77 -15.63 15.36
C GLN A 209 -5.35 -15.80 13.90
N LEU A 210 -4.75 -14.77 13.31
CA LEU A 210 -4.33 -14.77 11.90
C LEU A 210 -2.97 -15.46 11.70
N ARG A 211 -2.11 -15.42 12.71
CA ARG A 211 -0.73 -15.94 12.63
C ARG A 211 -0.63 -17.37 12.08
N PRO A 212 -1.42 -18.35 12.56
CA PRO A 212 -1.33 -19.75 12.09
C PRO A 212 -1.70 -19.92 10.62
N ILE A 213 -2.66 -19.14 10.12
CA ILE A 213 -3.27 -19.30 8.78
C ILE A 213 -2.60 -18.43 7.71
N PHE A 214 -1.92 -17.35 8.10
CA PHE A 214 -1.37 -16.37 7.17
C PHE A 214 -0.38 -16.97 6.17
N GLY A 215 0.46 -17.93 6.60
CA GLY A 215 1.37 -18.63 5.69
C GLY A 215 0.65 -19.45 4.60
N ARG A 216 -0.53 -20.03 4.91
CA ARG A 216 -1.35 -20.72 3.90
C ARG A 216 -2.01 -19.74 2.93
N TYR A 217 -2.48 -18.61 3.45
CA TYR A 217 -2.96 -17.50 2.62
C TYR A 217 -1.88 -17.03 1.64
N VAL A 218 -0.63 -16.79 2.10
CA VAL A 218 0.51 -16.39 1.25
C VAL A 218 0.77 -17.41 0.14
N TYR A 219 0.82 -18.69 0.49
CA TYR A 219 1.01 -19.77 -0.49
C TYR A 219 -0.04 -19.77 -1.60
N LEU A 220 -1.33 -19.67 -1.24
CA LEU A 220 -2.43 -19.67 -2.22
C LEU A 220 -2.45 -18.38 -3.04
N SER A 221 -2.09 -17.24 -2.44
CA SER A 221 -1.91 -15.97 -3.13
C SER A 221 -0.85 -16.06 -4.24
N ASN A 222 0.33 -16.54 -3.90
CA ASN A 222 1.43 -16.72 -4.86
C ASN A 222 1.09 -17.74 -5.94
N LYS A 223 0.40 -18.83 -5.59
CA LYS A 223 -0.08 -19.79 -6.58
C LYS A 223 -1.06 -19.15 -7.56
N ALA A 224 -1.99 -18.32 -7.07
CA ALA A 224 -2.90 -17.57 -7.94
C ALA A 224 -2.15 -16.61 -8.87
N ALA A 225 -1.16 -15.90 -8.37
CA ALA A 225 -0.33 -15.00 -9.15
C ALA A 225 0.46 -15.75 -10.24
N SER A 226 1.12 -16.86 -9.88
CA SER A 226 1.88 -17.70 -10.82
C SER A 226 0.99 -18.26 -11.94
N LEU A 227 -0.25 -18.66 -11.64
CA LEU A 227 -1.22 -19.11 -12.65
C LEU A 227 -1.71 -17.97 -13.57
N ASN A 228 -1.48 -16.72 -13.20
CA ASN A 228 -1.70 -15.53 -14.03
C ASN A 228 -0.43 -15.05 -14.75
N GLY A 229 0.72 -15.71 -14.56
CA GLY A 229 1.98 -15.38 -15.22
C GLY A 229 2.82 -14.32 -14.49
N TYR A 230 2.60 -14.12 -13.21
CA TYR A 230 3.38 -13.25 -12.32
C TYR A 230 4.31 -14.08 -11.42
N ASP A 231 5.40 -13.52 -10.98
CA ASP A 231 6.37 -14.21 -10.12
C ASP A 231 5.77 -14.49 -8.72
N ASP A 232 5.07 -13.51 -8.15
CA ASP A 232 4.40 -13.59 -6.86
C ASP A 232 3.17 -12.67 -6.80
N MET A 233 2.45 -12.67 -5.68
CA MET A 233 1.26 -11.82 -5.49
C MET A 233 1.61 -10.33 -5.41
N GLY A 234 2.78 -9.96 -4.91
CA GLY A 234 3.26 -8.57 -4.89
C GLY A 234 3.47 -8.03 -6.30
N ASP A 235 4.09 -8.83 -7.18
CA ASP A 235 4.26 -8.49 -8.61
C ASP A 235 2.88 -8.30 -9.27
N MET A 236 1.93 -9.21 -9.04
CA MET A 236 0.57 -9.07 -9.57
C MET A 236 -0.14 -7.81 -9.03
N TRP A 237 0.09 -7.41 -7.77
CA TRP A 237 -0.47 -6.18 -7.21
C TRP A 237 0.18 -4.91 -7.80
N ARG A 238 1.49 -4.94 -8.06
CA ARG A 238 2.21 -3.82 -8.68
C ARG A 238 1.82 -3.62 -10.15
N ALA A 239 1.53 -4.70 -10.87
CA ALA A 239 1.16 -4.67 -12.29
C ALA A 239 -0.02 -3.74 -12.63
N VAL A 240 -0.95 -3.50 -11.69
CA VAL A 240 -2.08 -2.58 -11.92
C VAL A 240 -1.66 -1.11 -12.09
N TYR A 241 -0.43 -0.77 -11.70
CA TYR A 241 0.13 0.57 -11.88
C TYR A 241 0.81 0.77 -13.22
N GLU A 242 0.93 -0.28 -14.05
CA GLU A 242 1.47 -0.20 -15.41
C GLU A 242 2.86 0.49 -15.44
N SER A 243 3.73 0.21 -14.46
CA SER A 243 5.07 0.78 -14.32
C SER A 243 6.10 -0.30 -13.99
N GLU A 244 7.22 -0.30 -14.72
CA GLU A 244 8.35 -1.21 -14.47
C GLU A 244 9.30 -0.67 -13.39
N THR A 245 9.21 0.61 -13.06
CA THR A 245 10.07 1.31 -12.07
C THR A 245 9.29 1.71 -10.81
N LEU A 246 8.16 1.04 -10.53
CA LEU A 246 7.27 1.47 -9.45
C LEU A 246 7.96 1.51 -8.09
N GLU A 247 8.74 0.48 -7.74
CA GLU A 247 9.39 0.39 -6.43
C GLU A 247 10.45 1.48 -6.27
N ASP A 248 11.28 1.70 -7.29
CA ASP A 248 12.28 2.78 -7.29
C ASP A 248 11.62 4.17 -7.21
N ASP A 249 10.57 4.40 -8.03
CA ASP A 249 9.81 5.67 -8.01
C ASP A 249 9.17 5.93 -6.62
N LEU A 250 8.73 4.87 -5.90
CA LEU A 250 8.16 4.98 -4.56
C LEU A 250 9.23 5.30 -3.50
N GLU A 251 10.39 4.66 -3.58
CA GLU A 251 11.51 4.92 -2.67
C GLU A 251 12.02 6.35 -2.84
N ASP A 252 12.24 6.80 -4.08
CA ASP A 252 12.64 8.17 -4.38
C ASP A 252 11.64 9.20 -3.81
N LEU A 253 10.32 8.96 -4.00
CA LEU A 253 9.27 9.83 -3.46
C LEU A 253 9.26 9.83 -1.93
N PHE A 254 9.54 8.69 -1.29
CA PHE A 254 9.64 8.60 0.17
C PHE A 254 10.83 9.41 0.69
N GLU A 255 12.01 9.25 0.09
CA GLU A 255 13.23 9.98 0.48
C GLU A 255 13.07 11.49 0.29
N GLU A 256 12.37 11.95 -0.77
CA GLU A 256 12.05 13.39 -0.94
C GLU A 256 11.17 13.95 0.19
N LEU A 257 10.32 13.12 0.81
CA LEU A 257 9.40 13.51 1.90
C LEU A 257 10.00 13.34 3.30
N LYS A 258 11.03 12.53 3.43
CA LYS A 258 11.68 12.16 4.69
C LYS A 258 12.10 13.37 5.55
N PRO A 259 12.68 14.46 5.00
CA PRO A 259 13.03 15.63 5.81
C PRO A 259 11.84 16.26 6.55
N LEU A 260 10.67 16.30 5.92
CA LEU A 260 9.46 16.82 6.55
C LEU A 260 8.97 15.89 7.67
N TYR A 261 8.98 14.58 7.42
CA TYR A 261 8.60 13.58 8.41
C TYR A 261 9.52 13.56 9.62
N LEU A 262 10.85 13.57 9.41
CA LEU A 262 11.84 13.56 10.48
C LEU A 262 11.71 14.78 11.41
N ASN A 263 11.45 15.95 10.84
CA ASN A 263 11.24 17.17 11.64
C ASN A 263 9.93 17.09 12.45
N LEU A 264 8.86 16.56 11.88
CA LEU A 264 7.61 16.33 12.62
C LEU A 264 7.81 15.30 13.74
N HIS A 265 8.47 14.19 13.44
CA HIS A 265 8.74 13.11 14.42
C HIS A 265 9.57 13.64 15.62
N ALA A 266 10.65 14.37 15.38
CA ALA A 266 11.49 14.92 16.43
C ALA A 266 10.70 15.89 17.34
N TYR A 267 9.90 16.76 16.75
CA TYR A 267 9.04 17.69 17.48
C TYR A 267 8.01 16.99 18.36
N VAL A 268 7.30 15.99 17.78
CA VAL A 268 6.30 15.19 18.50
C VAL A 268 6.95 14.39 19.62
N ARG A 269 8.08 13.73 19.37
CA ARG A 269 8.84 12.97 20.37
C ARG A 269 9.21 13.83 21.57
N ARG A 270 9.68 15.05 21.37
CA ARG A 270 9.97 15.97 22.48
C ARG A 270 8.69 16.34 23.26
N SER A 271 7.60 16.57 22.58
CA SER A 271 6.34 16.91 23.24
C SER A 271 5.82 15.73 24.10
N LEU A 272 5.93 14.52 23.59
CA LEU A 272 5.64 13.31 24.35
C LEU A 272 6.61 13.10 25.52
N TYR A 273 7.90 13.40 25.34
CA TYR A 273 8.89 13.38 26.42
C TYR A 273 8.51 14.35 27.56
N ARG A 274 8.02 15.55 27.23
CA ARG A 274 7.57 16.52 28.24
C ARG A 274 6.33 16.03 29.01
N HIS A 275 5.51 15.21 28.40
CA HIS A 275 4.28 14.68 29.00
C HIS A 275 4.52 13.39 29.78
N TYR A 276 5.17 12.39 29.17
CA TYR A 276 5.35 11.05 29.74
C TYR A 276 6.68 10.86 30.49
N GLY A 277 7.64 11.74 30.31
CA GLY A 277 8.94 11.70 30.97
C GLY A 277 9.98 10.78 30.34
N PRO A 278 11.21 10.79 30.90
CA PRO A 278 12.37 10.07 30.37
C PRO A 278 12.28 8.54 30.50
N ASP A 279 11.46 8.03 31.39
CA ASP A 279 11.28 6.58 31.60
C ASP A 279 10.50 5.92 30.44
N ILE A 280 9.70 6.72 29.72
CA ILE A 280 8.85 6.24 28.62
C ILE A 280 9.39 6.68 27.26
N ILE A 281 9.93 7.88 27.14
CA ILE A 281 10.41 8.45 25.88
C ILE A 281 11.91 8.76 25.96
N ASP A 282 12.66 8.19 25.02
CA ASP A 282 14.04 8.57 24.75
C ASP A 282 14.08 9.62 23.62
N LEU A 283 14.73 10.76 23.85
CA LEU A 283 14.88 11.84 22.86
C LEU A 283 15.76 11.47 21.65
N ARG A 284 16.49 10.37 21.73
CA ARG A 284 17.34 9.85 20.65
C ARG A 284 16.80 8.54 20.05
N GLY A 285 15.78 7.98 20.67
CA GLY A 285 15.17 6.70 20.29
C GLY A 285 13.88 6.84 19.49
N PRO A 286 13.29 5.70 19.07
CA PRO A 286 11.97 5.66 18.47
C PRO A 286 10.88 5.98 19.51
N ILE A 287 9.68 6.29 19.01
CA ILE A 287 8.49 6.53 19.85
C ILE A 287 7.74 5.20 20.06
N PRO A 288 7.31 4.87 21.29
CA PRO A 288 6.42 3.72 21.54
C PRO A 288 5.08 3.90 20.81
N ALA A 289 4.66 2.89 20.03
CA ALA A 289 3.57 3.01 19.07
C ALA A 289 2.19 3.31 19.68
N HIS A 290 1.95 2.99 20.96
CA HIS A 290 0.66 3.19 21.64
C HIS A 290 0.40 4.64 22.08
N LEU A 291 1.40 5.53 22.02
CA LEU A 291 1.30 6.90 22.56
C LEU A 291 0.83 7.95 21.55
N LEU A 292 0.50 7.55 20.33
CA LEU A 292 0.27 8.47 19.22
C LEU A 292 -1.21 8.69 18.87
N GLY A 293 -2.11 8.32 19.80
CA GLY A 293 -3.54 8.63 19.68
C GLY A 293 -4.31 7.79 18.66
N ASN A 294 -3.70 6.73 18.13
CA ASN A 294 -4.31 5.85 17.13
C ASN A 294 -3.77 4.43 17.28
N MET A 295 -4.62 3.43 17.13
CA MET A 295 -4.28 2.01 17.32
C MET A 295 -3.06 1.55 16.53
N TRP A 296 -2.89 2.07 15.32
CA TRP A 296 -1.78 1.71 14.40
C TRP A 296 -0.70 2.78 14.32
N ALA A 297 -0.86 3.91 15.05
CA ALA A 297 0.00 5.08 14.94
C ALA A 297 0.15 5.61 13.49
N GLN A 298 -0.91 5.47 12.69
CA GLN A 298 -0.96 5.94 11.30
C GLN A 298 -1.38 7.40 11.18
N SER A 299 -2.09 7.93 12.18
CA SER A 299 -2.49 9.33 12.31
C SER A 299 -2.22 9.76 13.75
N TRP A 300 -1.65 10.94 13.92
CA TRP A 300 -1.29 11.48 15.25
C TRP A 300 -2.18 12.67 15.64
N VAL A 301 -3.25 12.92 14.90
CA VAL A 301 -4.12 14.09 15.10
C VAL A 301 -4.76 14.12 16.50
N LYS A 302 -5.02 12.94 17.07
CA LYS A 302 -5.68 12.83 18.39
C LYS A 302 -4.78 13.22 19.59
N ILE A 303 -3.48 13.44 19.36
CA ILE A 303 -2.56 14.00 20.35
C ILE A 303 -2.24 15.48 20.08
N LEU A 304 -3.03 16.17 19.25
CA LEU A 304 -2.80 17.58 18.91
C LEU A 304 -2.71 18.47 20.18
N ASP A 305 -3.49 18.18 21.21
CA ASP A 305 -3.44 18.86 22.51
C ASP A 305 -2.06 18.82 23.18
N LEU A 306 -1.31 17.72 23.02
CA LEU A 306 0.04 17.56 23.58
C LEU A 306 1.12 18.24 22.74
N VAL A 307 0.86 18.43 21.44
CA VAL A 307 1.88 18.87 20.46
C VAL A 307 1.53 20.21 19.80
N LEU A 308 0.54 20.91 20.29
CA LEU A 308 0.09 22.18 19.71
C LEU A 308 1.20 23.24 19.79
N PRO A 309 1.66 23.81 18.67
CA PRO A 309 2.73 24.81 18.65
C PRO A 309 2.47 26.04 19.52
N TYR A 310 1.26 26.55 19.47
CA TYR A 310 0.80 27.73 20.22
C TYR A 310 -0.42 27.40 21.09
N PRO A 311 -0.23 26.85 22.31
CA PRO A 311 -1.34 26.37 23.15
C PRO A 311 -2.33 27.44 23.58
N LYS A 312 -1.95 28.72 23.52
CA LYS A 312 -2.85 29.85 23.85
C LYS A 312 -3.84 30.17 22.75
N LYS A 313 -3.67 29.56 21.56
CA LYS A 313 -4.52 29.77 20.38
C LYS A 313 -4.99 28.41 19.83
N PRO A 314 -5.73 27.61 20.61
CA PRO A 314 -6.21 26.31 20.16
C PRO A 314 -7.17 26.51 18.98
N PRO A 315 -7.21 25.55 18.01
CA PRO A 315 -8.20 25.56 16.97
C PRO A 315 -9.62 25.42 17.55
N GLU A 316 -10.60 25.98 16.84
CA GLU A 316 -12.00 25.83 17.23
C GLU A 316 -12.42 24.35 17.11
N ASP A 317 -13.20 23.87 18.09
CA ASP A 317 -13.77 22.52 18.08
C ASP A 317 -14.98 22.48 17.13
N ILE A 318 -14.71 22.12 15.87
CA ILE A 318 -15.74 22.04 14.82
C ILE A 318 -16.78 20.96 15.16
N THR A 319 -16.39 19.84 15.77
CA THR A 319 -17.30 18.78 16.20
C THR A 319 -18.32 19.33 17.22
N LYS A 320 -17.87 20.11 18.18
CA LYS A 320 -18.76 20.76 19.15
C LYS A 320 -19.70 21.77 18.48
N ILE A 321 -19.21 22.52 17.50
CA ILE A 321 -20.04 23.47 16.74
C ILE A 321 -21.11 22.73 15.94
N MET A 322 -20.75 21.63 15.24
CA MET A 322 -21.71 20.78 14.50
C MET A 322 -22.80 20.22 15.44
N LYS A 323 -22.42 19.66 16.58
CA LYS A 323 -23.35 19.15 17.59
C LYS A 323 -24.25 20.27 18.14
N GLY A 324 -23.70 21.45 18.42
CA GLY A 324 -24.44 22.62 18.85
C GLY A 324 -25.43 23.15 17.82
N GLN A 325 -25.13 23.00 16.55
CA GLN A 325 -26.03 23.32 15.43
C GLN A 325 -26.99 22.17 15.07
N HIS A 326 -27.03 21.10 15.86
CA HIS A 326 -27.89 19.91 15.66
C HIS A 326 -27.73 19.26 14.28
N TRP A 327 -26.48 19.15 13.80
CA TRP A 327 -26.19 18.37 12.61
C TRP A 327 -26.60 16.91 12.80
N LYS A 328 -26.97 16.28 11.71
CA LYS A 328 -27.31 14.86 11.61
C LYS A 328 -26.52 14.22 10.46
N PRO A 329 -26.35 12.92 10.45
CA PRO A 329 -25.68 12.21 9.36
C PRO A 329 -26.22 12.61 7.97
N ASP A 330 -27.53 12.60 7.77
CA ASP A 330 -28.15 13.02 6.50
C ASP A 330 -27.70 14.41 6.04
N LYS A 331 -27.60 15.38 6.97
CA LYS A 331 -27.13 16.73 6.65
C LYS A 331 -25.68 16.72 6.21
N MET A 332 -24.84 15.86 6.79
CA MET A 332 -23.42 15.74 6.44
C MET A 332 -23.26 15.24 5.00
N PHE A 333 -24.04 14.23 4.59
CA PHE A 333 -24.05 13.74 3.20
C PHE A 333 -24.63 14.76 2.23
N GLN A 334 -25.69 15.49 2.59
CA GLN A 334 -26.25 16.59 1.79
C GLN A 334 -25.24 17.72 1.60
N GLU A 335 -24.44 18.02 2.61
CA GLU A 335 -23.37 19.01 2.52
C GLU A 335 -22.31 18.62 1.49
N ALA A 336 -21.92 17.33 1.46
CA ALA A 336 -21.01 16.82 0.47
C ALA A 336 -21.61 16.86 -0.95
N ASP A 337 -22.89 16.48 -1.14
CA ASP A 337 -23.57 16.60 -2.44
C ASP A 337 -23.64 18.07 -2.91
N THR A 338 -23.90 18.99 -1.98
CA THR A 338 -23.87 20.44 -2.26
C THR A 338 -22.49 20.88 -2.75
N PHE A 339 -21.43 20.35 -2.20
CA PHE A 339 -20.07 20.66 -2.67
C PHE A 339 -19.86 20.20 -4.11
N PHE A 340 -20.20 18.96 -4.44
CA PHE A 340 -20.02 18.41 -5.80
C PHE A 340 -20.89 19.14 -6.83
N THR A 341 -22.13 19.44 -6.50
CA THR A 341 -23.04 20.21 -7.39
C THR A 341 -22.58 21.65 -7.57
N SER A 342 -21.92 22.23 -6.55
CA SER A 342 -21.29 23.55 -6.66
C SER A 342 -20.19 23.60 -7.73
N LEU A 343 -19.48 22.48 -7.92
CA LEU A 343 -18.50 22.32 -9.00
C LEU A 343 -19.14 22.09 -10.38
N GLY A 344 -20.46 21.81 -10.46
CA GLY A 344 -21.17 21.42 -11.68
C GLY A 344 -21.14 19.91 -11.94
N LEU A 345 -20.70 19.13 -10.98
CA LEU A 345 -20.70 17.68 -11.08
C LEU A 345 -22.11 17.09 -10.82
N ILE A 346 -22.27 15.79 -11.04
CA ILE A 346 -23.55 15.10 -10.97
C ILE A 346 -24.05 15.04 -9.53
N SER A 347 -25.31 15.44 -9.27
CA SER A 347 -25.97 15.24 -7.99
C SER A 347 -26.24 13.76 -7.73
N ILE A 348 -26.24 13.39 -6.47
CA ILE A 348 -26.45 12.00 -6.02
C ILE A 348 -27.87 11.54 -6.39
N PRO A 349 -28.05 10.34 -7.01
CA PRO A 349 -29.35 9.80 -7.36
C PRO A 349 -30.17 9.40 -6.13
N ASN A 350 -31.51 9.37 -6.30
CA ASN A 350 -32.42 9.02 -5.19
C ASN A 350 -32.21 7.61 -4.65
N GLU A 351 -31.76 6.68 -5.49
CA GLU A 351 -31.45 5.29 -5.13
C GLU A 351 -30.34 5.22 -4.07
N PHE A 352 -29.38 6.13 -4.11
CA PHE A 352 -28.34 6.25 -3.09
C PHE A 352 -28.91 6.46 -1.69
N TRP A 353 -29.79 7.46 -1.54
CA TRP A 353 -30.40 7.82 -0.24
C TRP A 353 -31.27 6.70 0.33
N LYS A 354 -31.89 5.91 -0.55
CA LYS A 354 -32.78 4.82 -0.16
C LYS A 354 -32.04 3.56 0.22
N ASN A 355 -30.90 3.25 -0.44
CA ASN A 355 -30.26 1.95 -0.39
C ASN A 355 -28.98 1.95 0.44
N SER A 356 -28.40 3.11 0.74
CA SER A 356 -27.18 3.24 1.55
C SER A 356 -27.43 2.95 3.04
N MET A 357 -26.40 2.52 3.75
CA MET A 357 -26.37 2.43 5.21
C MET A 357 -25.51 3.58 5.74
N LEU A 358 -26.15 4.69 6.11
CA LEU A 358 -25.48 5.93 6.51
C LEU A 358 -25.29 6.08 8.02
N GLU A 359 -25.95 5.23 8.81
CA GLU A 359 -25.86 5.15 10.27
C GLU A 359 -25.81 3.70 10.70
N LYS A 360 -25.28 3.44 11.90
CA LYS A 360 -25.32 2.10 12.51
C LYS A 360 -26.79 1.71 12.78
N PRO A 361 -27.26 0.54 12.31
CA PRO A 361 -28.60 0.06 12.60
C PRO A 361 -28.83 -0.10 14.11
N THR A 362 -30.05 0.24 14.56
CA THR A 362 -30.45 0.18 15.99
C THR A 362 -31.25 -1.10 16.31
N ASP A 363 -31.39 -2.00 15.37
CA ASP A 363 -32.15 -3.26 15.50
C ASP A 363 -31.32 -4.42 16.09
N GLY A 364 -30.06 -4.16 16.47
CA GLY A 364 -29.16 -5.12 17.12
C GLY A 364 -28.47 -6.08 16.17
N ARG A 365 -28.61 -5.93 14.85
CA ARG A 365 -27.82 -6.72 13.87
C ARG A 365 -26.36 -6.27 13.87
N GLU A 366 -25.48 -7.24 13.72
CA GLU A 366 -24.07 -6.97 13.52
C GLU A 366 -23.78 -6.50 12.10
N VAL A 367 -22.98 -5.44 11.99
CA VAL A 367 -22.58 -4.83 10.72
C VAL A 367 -21.08 -4.54 10.70
N GLU A 368 -20.51 -4.48 9.53
CA GLU A 368 -19.13 -3.99 9.34
C GLU A 368 -19.20 -2.47 9.19
N CYS A 369 -18.63 -1.73 10.14
CA CYS A 369 -18.74 -0.26 10.23
C CYS A 369 -17.72 0.51 9.40
N HIS A 370 -16.66 -0.15 8.91
CA HIS A 370 -15.66 0.52 8.08
C HIS A 370 -16.29 1.18 6.84
N ALA A 371 -16.03 2.49 6.67
CA ALA A 371 -16.63 3.27 5.59
C ALA A 371 -16.22 2.75 4.21
N SER A 372 -17.20 2.56 3.32
CA SER A 372 -16.94 2.07 1.96
C SER A 372 -18.00 2.52 0.96
N ALA A 373 -17.57 2.80 -0.27
CA ALA A 373 -18.43 3.14 -1.40
C ALA A 373 -18.57 1.93 -2.35
N TRP A 374 -19.79 1.69 -2.84
CA TRP A 374 -20.17 0.49 -3.56
C TRP A 374 -20.78 0.83 -4.91
N ASN A 375 -20.31 0.15 -5.97
CA ASN A 375 -20.90 0.18 -7.31
C ASN A 375 -21.59 -1.15 -7.59
N PHE A 376 -22.91 -1.14 -7.72
CA PHE A 376 -23.70 -2.34 -7.98
C PHE A 376 -23.77 -2.75 -9.45
N PHE A 377 -23.13 -2.00 -10.33
CA PHE A 377 -23.10 -2.24 -11.77
C PHE A 377 -24.49 -2.25 -12.44
N LYS A 378 -25.51 -1.66 -11.81
CA LYS A 378 -26.90 -1.66 -12.24
C LYS A 378 -27.53 -0.26 -12.00
N ASP A 379 -28.19 0.28 -12.99
CA ASP A 379 -29.20 1.37 -12.96
C ASP A 379 -28.96 2.52 -11.95
N ASN A 380 -27.78 3.14 -11.93
CA ASN A 380 -27.41 4.18 -10.96
C ASN A 380 -27.42 3.74 -9.50
N ASP A 381 -27.35 2.42 -9.22
CA ASP A 381 -27.26 1.90 -7.86
C ASP A 381 -25.83 1.99 -7.33
N PHE A 382 -25.59 3.07 -6.61
CA PHE A 382 -24.35 3.35 -5.91
C PHE A 382 -24.68 3.57 -4.44
N ARG A 383 -23.93 2.97 -3.52
CA ARG A 383 -24.25 3.02 -2.09
C ARG A 383 -23.00 3.34 -1.27
N ILE A 384 -23.20 3.93 -0.12
CA ILE A 384 -22.20 4.05 0.95
C ILE A 384 -22.67 3.25 2.15
N LYS A 385 -21.72 2.55 2.76
CA LYS A 385 -21.87 1.93 4.07
C LYS A 385 -20.96 2.66 5.05
N LYS A 386 -21.52 3.22 6.11
CA LYS A 386 -20.80 3.92 7.17
C LYS A 386 -21.64 4.01 8.43
N CYS A 387 -21.06 3.71 9.58
CA CYS A 387 -21.64 4.03 10.89
C CYS A 387 -21.25 5.46 11.25
N THR A 388 -22.02 6.43 10.78
CA THR A 388 -21.69 7.85 10.88
C THR A 388 -21.98 8.43 12.26
N GLU A 389 -21.00 9.14 12.81
CA GLU A 389 -21.15 10.01 13.97
C GLU A 389 -21.05 11.49 13.57
N VAL A 390 -21.61 12.38 14.39
CA VAL A 390 -21.53 13.82 14.11
C VAL A 390 -20.20 14.36 14.63
N THR A 391 -19.15 14.20 13.80
CA THR A 391 -17.79 14.67 14.03
C THR A 391 -17.21 15.29 12.76
N ILE A 392 -16.18 16.13 12.89
CA ILE A 392 -15.47 16.69 11.72
C ILE A 392 -14.76 15.60 10.95
N GLU A 393 -14.20 14.62 11.61
CA GLU A 393 -13.51 13.48 11.00
C GLU A 393 -14.47 12.71 10.10
N ASP A 394 -15.68 12.44 10.58
CA ASP A 394 -16.69 11.75 9.80
C ASP A 394 -17.22 12.61 8.66
N LEU A 395 -17.37 13.92 8.84
CA LEU A 395 -17.71 14.82 7.74
C LEU A 395 -16.67 14.75 6.62
N LEU A 396 -15.38 14.82 6.93
CA LEU A 396 -14.31 14.72 5.94
C LEU A 396 -14.22 13.31 5.30
N SER A 397 -14.47 12.25 6.08
CA SER A 397 -14.62 10.89 5.58
C SER A 397 -15.79 10.76 4.60
N ILE A 398 -16.93 11.42 4.87
CA ILE A 398 -18.07 11.47 3.95
C ILE A 398 -17.70 12.16 2.63
N PHE A 399 -17.02 13.31 2.67
CA PHE A 399 -16.52 13.97 1.45
C PHE A 399 -15.62 13.04 0.63
N HIS A 400 -14.77 12.25 1.29
CA HIS A 400 -13.92 11.26 0.64
C HIS A 400 -14.74 10.16 -0.03
N GLN A 401 -15.67 9.52 0.70
CA GLN A 401 -16.50 8.43 0.15
C GLN A 401 -17.43 8.92 -0.95
N MET A 402 -17.98 10.12 -0.81
CA MET A 402 -18.77 10.76 -1.87
C MET A 402 -17.94 11.09 -3.12
N GLY A 403 -16.64 11.32 -2.96
CA GLY A 403 -15.69 11.40 -4.06
C GLY A 403 -15.62 10.11 -4.88
N HIS A 404 -15.66 8.95 -4.21
CA HIS A 404 -15.76 7.65 -4.90
C HIS A 404 -17.09 7.51 -5.66
N ILE A 405 -18.21 7.87 -5.03
CA ILE A 405 -19.52 7.85 -5.70
C ILE A 405 -19.51 8.76 -6.93
N GLN A 406 -18.94 9.95 -6.81
CA GLN A 406 -18.82 10.86 -7.93
C GLN A 406 -18.00 10.26 -9.09
N TYR A 407 -16.92 9.56 -8.78
CA TYR A 407 -16.15 8.84 -9.79
C TYR A 407 -16.99 7.73 -10.47
N PHE A 408 -17.77 6.97 -9.70
CA PHE A 408 -18.67 5.94 -10.23
C PHE A 408 -19.71 6.54 -11.19
N LEU A 409 -20.35 7.63 -10.79
CA LEU A 409 -21.31 8.38 -11.62
C LEU A 409 -20.71 8.85 -12.93
N GLN A 410 -19.46 9.34 -12.90
CA GLN A 410 -18.82 9.88 -14.09
C GLN A 410 -18.45 8.80 -15.12
N TYR A 411 -17.98 7.64 -14.68
CA TYR A 411 -17.57 6.58 -15.60
C TYR A 411 -18.65 5.52 -15.90
N GLN A 412 -19.84 5.64 -15.34
CA GLN A 412 -20.91 4.60 -15.46
C GLN A 412 -21.27 4.20 -16.90
N ASN A 413 -21.08 5.08 -17.87
CA ASN A 413 -21.30 4.82 -19.28
C ASN A 413 -20.11 4.18 -20.00
N ARG A 414 -19.01 3.86 -19.29
CA ARG A 414 -17.90 3.10 -19.84
C ARG A 414 -18.19 1.59 -19.79
N SER A 415 -17.45 0.82 -20.60
CA SER A 415 -17.43 -0.64 -20.46
C SER A 415 -17.09 -1.00 -19.01
N ILE A 416 -17.70 -2.07 -18.51
CA ILE A 416 -17.51 -2.57 -17.14
C ILE A 416 -15.99 -2.80 -16.82
N LEU A 417 -15.19 -3.17 -17.83
CA LEU A 417 -13.73 -3.31 -17.70
C LEU A 417 -13.01 -2.00 -17.44
N PHE A 418 -13.65 -0.86 -17.71
CA PHE A 418 -13.10 0.47 -17.51
C PHE A 418 -13.74 1.25 -16.36
N ARG A 419 -14.74 0.65 -15.67
CA ARG A 419 -15.43 1.25 -14.51
C ARG A 419 -14.56 1.11 -13.26
N ALA A 420 -13.38 1.71 -13.31
CA ALA A 420 -12.43 1.82 -12.21
C ALA A 420 -11.65 3.12 -12.35
N GLY A 421 -10.96 3.57 -11.31
CA GLY A 421 -10.03 4.69 -11.41
C GLY A 421 -8.92 4.43 -12.42
N ALA A 422 -8.24 5.47 -12.89
CA ALA A 422 -7.12 5.34 -13.84
C ALA A 422 -6.05 4.38 -13.33
N ASN A 423 -5.77 4.42 -12.02
CA ASN A 423 -5.16 3.36 -11.21
C ASN A 423 -5.80 3.40 -9.80
N PRO A 424 -5.51 2.45 -8.89
CA PRO A 424 -6.12 2.44 -7.57
C PRO A 424 -5.92 3.71 -6.74
N ALA A 425 -4.77 4.40 -6.90
CA ALA A 425 -4.47 5.63 -6.16
C ALA A 425 -5.28 6.85 -6.66
N PHE A 426 -5.68 6.85 -7.93
CA PHE A 426 -6.50 7.95 -8.47
C PHE A 426 -7.87 8.04 -7.80
N GLN A 427 -8.48 6.89 -7.54
CA GLN A 427 -9.79 6.86 -6.91
C GLN A 427 -9.74 7.43 -5.49
N GLU A 428 -8.73 7.03 -4.73
CA GLU A 428 -8.47 7.58 -3.39
C GLU A 428 -8.14 9.08 -3.46
N ALA A 429 -7.26 9.49 -4.39
CA ALA A 429 -6.82 10.88 -4.51
C ALA A 429 -7.98 11.85 -4.83
N VAL A 430 -8.97 11.41 -5.59
CA VAL A 430 -10.17 12.23 -5.89
C VAL A 430 -10.98 12.47 -4.62
N GLY A 431 -11.23 11.45 -3.81
CA GLY A 431 -11.87 11.61 -2.51
C GLY A 431 -11.08 12.54 -1.58
N LEU A 432 -9.77 12.32 -1.50
CA LEU A 432 -8.87 13.09 -0.65
C LEU A 432 -8.74 14.56 -1.05
N VAL A 433 -8.70 14.90 -2.33
CA VAL A 433 -8.62 16.31 -2.77
C VAL A 433 -9.89 17.09 -2.45
N ILE A 434 -11.04 16.43 -2.50
CA ILE A 434 -12.32 17.02 -2.09
C ILE A 434 -12.33 17.25 -0.58
N SER A 435 -11.97 16.24 0.23
CA SER A 435 -11.83 16.37 1.68
C SER A 435 -10.85 17.49 2.06
N LEU A 436 -9.69 17.58 1.39
CA LEU A 436 -8.70 18.63 1.62
C LEU A 436 -9.28 20.03 1.32
N SER A 437 -10.07 20.16 0.27
CA SER A 437 -10.73 21.43 -0.06
C SER A 437 -11.85 21.76 0.94
N ALA A 438 -12.61 20.77 1.40
CA ALA A 438 -13.67 20.93 2.38
C ALA A 438 -13.12 21.22 3.81
N SER A 439 -11.91 20.75 4.14
CA SER A 439 -11.24 21.07 5.41
C SER A 439 -10.59 22.47 5.42
N SER A 440 -10.56 23.18 4.26
CA SER A 440 -9.97 24.50 4.20
C SER A 440 -10.71 25.48 5.10
N HIS A 441 -9.95 26.33 5.78
CA HIS A 441 -10.49 27.37 6.68
C HIS A 441 -11.59 28.20 6.03
N LYS A 442 -11.37 28.62 4.78
CA LYS A 442 -12.33 29.42 3.98
C LYS A 442 -13.65 28.68 3.75
N TYR A 443 -13.62 27.36 3.49
CA TYR A 443 -14.83 26.57 3.33
C TYR A 443 -15.59 26.43 4.63
N LEU A 444 -14.92 26.03 5.71
CA LEU A 444 -15.52 25.86 7.03
C LEU A 444 -16.15 27.15 7.55
N LEU A 445 -15.47 28.28 7.37
CA LEU A 445 -16.03 29.60 7.70
C LEU A 445 -17.30 29.91 6.89
N ASN A 446 -17.30 29.67 5.57
CA ASN A 446 -18.47 29.89 4.73
C ASN A 446 -19.68 29.00 5.10
N ARG A 447 -19.41 27.85 5.74
CA ARG A 447 -20.46 26.93 6.23
C ARG A 447 -20.89 27.23 7.67
N GLY A 448 -20.31 28.24 8.31
CA GLY A 448 -20.59 28.61 9.69
C GLY A 448 -20.07 27.57 10.69
N LEU A 449 -19.04 26.82 10.33
CA LEU A 449 -18.34 25.82 11.16
C LEU A 449 -17.08 26.39 11.82
N LEU A 450 -16.75 27.65 11.50
CA LEU A 450 -15.74 28.45 12.17
C LEU A 450 -16.32 29.84 12.43
N SER A 451 -15.84 30.52 13.48
CA SER A 451 -16.38 31.80 13.90
C SER A 451 -15.65 33.01 13.32
N HIS A 452 -14.37 32.86 12.96
CA HIS A 452 -13.53 33.94 12.44
C HIS A 452 -12.51 33.45 11.42
N GLN A 453 -11.99 34.35 10.61
CA GLN A 453 -10.94 34.08 9.65
C GLN A 453 -9.59 34.16 10.39
N HIS A 454 -8.74 33.09 10.23
CA HIS A 454 -7.37 33.18 10.70
C HIS A 454 -6.63 34.31 9.97
N GLN A 455 -6.11 35.25 10.72
CA GLN A 455 -5.23 36.33 10.24
C GLN A 455 -3.86 36.27 10.93
N ASP A 456 -3.71 35.37 11.88
CA ASP A 456 -2.53 35.24 12.74
C ASP A 456 -1.66 34.08 12.26
N PRO A 457 -0.38 34.32 11.97
CA PRO A 457 0.56 33.25 11.57
C PRO A 457 0.67 32.10 12.58
N GLU A 458 0.44 32.33 13.88
CA GLU A 458 0.48 31.30 14.92
C GLU A 458 -0.72 30.35 14.82
N GLU A 459 -1.91 30.88 14.53
CA GLU A 459 -3.12 30.05 14.28
C GLU A 459 -2.96 29.24 12.99
N GLU A 460 -2.32 29.81 11.97
CA GLU A 460 -2.02 29.13 10.73
C GLU A 460 -1.07 27.92 10.94
N ILE A 461 -0.03 28.09 11.75
CA ILE A 461 0.88 26.98 12.10
C ILE A 461 0.15 25.91 12.91
N ASN A 462 -0.70 26.26 13.87
CA ASN A 462 -1.54 25.31 14.60
C ASN A 462 -2.45 24.50 13.67
N PHE A 463 -3.11 25.17 12.73
CA PHE A 463 -3.97 24.53 11.74
C PHE A 463 -3.16 23.56 10.84
N MET A 464 -2.02 24.02 10.34
CA MET A 464 -1.14 23.17 9.52
C MET A 464 -0.56 21.99 10.32
N MET A 465 -0.29 22.16 11.62
CA MET A 465 0.14 21.07 12.50
C MET A 465 -0.92 19.97 12.56
N GLY A 466 -2.20 20.33 12.75
CA GLY A 466 -3.30 19.37 12.74
C GLY A 466 -3.36 18.54 11.45
N ILE A 467 -3.23 19.20 10.28
CA ILE A 467 -3.18 18.52 8.99
C ILE A 467 -1.91 17.65 8.86
N ALA A 468 -0.76 18.10 9.35
CA ALA A 468 0.49 17.35 9.28
C ALA A 468 0.45 16.09 10.16
N LEU A 469 -0.13 16.15 11.36
CA LEU A 469 -0.33 15.00 12.22
C LEU A 469 -1.21 13.91 11.59
N GLU A 470 -2.08 14.29 10.66
CA GLU A 470 -2.87 13.35 9.86
C GLU A 470 -2.11 12.87 8.61
N LYS A 471 -1.63 13.82 7.79
CA LYS A 471 -1.14 13.50 6.43
C LYS A 471 0.35 13.15 6.40
N ILE A 472 1.20 13.86 7.16
CA ILE A 472 2.65 13.62 7.16
C ILE A 472 3.01 12.41 8.03
N ALA A 473 2.38 12.25 9.20
CA ALA A 473 2.53 11.05 10.02
C ALA A 473 2.15 9.76 9.26
N PHE A 474 1.23 9.85 8.29
CA PHE A 474 0.76 8.74 7.48
C PHE A 474 1.75 8.28 6.40
N ILE A 475 2.68 9.13 5.97
CA ILE A 475 3.62 8.85 4.87
C ILE A 475 4.34 7.50 5.05
N PRO A 476 5.13 7.28 6.12
CA PRO A 476 5.87 6.03 6.26
C PRO A 476 4.94 4.82 6.49
N PHE A 477 3.84 4.98 7.19
CA PHE A 477 2.88 3.90 7.42
C PHE A 477 2.25 3.42 6.11
N SER A 478 1.79 4.33 5.26
CA SER A 478 1.20 4.00 3.96
C SER A 478 2.18 3.35 2.98
N TYR A 479 3.48 3.65 3.13
CA TYR A 479 4.55 3.06 2.33
C TYR A 479 4.92 1.64 2.79
N LEU A 480 5.11 1.43 4.10
CA LEU A 480 5.71 0.20 4.62
C LEU A 480 4.78 -1.02 4.62
N ILE A 481 3.45 -0.85 4.64
CA ILE A 481 2.51 -2.00 4.72
C ILE A 481 2.64 -2.92 3.51
N ASP A 482 2.63 -2.35 2.30
CA ASP A 482 2.77 -3.17 1.11
C ASP A 482 4.23 -3.58 0.87
N LEU A 483 5.19 -2.76 1.26
CA LEU A 483 6.59 -3.16 1.25
C LEU A 483 6.80 -4.42 2.12
N PHE A 484 6.16 -4.51 3.30
CA PHE A 484 6.14 -5.71 4.12
C PHE A 484 5.50 -6.89 3.38
N ARG A 485 4.27 -6.72 2.84
CA ARG A 485 3.55 -7.81 2.18
C ARG A 485 4.24 -8.28 0.90
N TRP A 486 4.82 -7.37 0.10
CA TRP A 486 5.60 -7.74 -1.10
C TRP A 486 6.79 -8.62 -0.72
N ARG A 487 7.55 -8.25 0.32
CA ARG A 487 8.68 -9.05 0.83
C ARG A 487 8.26 -10.38 1.46
N VAL A 488 7.03 -10.48 1.94
CA VAL A 488 6.44 -11.77 2.37
C VAL A 488 6.07 -12.62 1.16
N PHE A 489 5.51 -12.03 0.11
CA PHE A 489 5.12 -12.76 -1.10
C PHE A 489 6.34 -13.23 -1.90
N ASP A 490 7.37 -12.42 -2.08
CA ASP A 490 8.61 -12.81 -2.77
C ASP A 490 9.50 -13.76 -1.95
N GLY A 491 9.16 -13.99 -0.68
CA GLY A 491 9.89 -14.86 0.22
C GLY A 491 11.13 -14.23 0.86
N THR A 492 11.40 -12.94 0.68
CA THR A 492 12.48 -12.22 1.38
C THR A 492 12.23 -12.24 2.89
N ILE A 493 10.96 -12.07 3.32
CA ILE A 493 10.55 -12.24 4.72
C ILE A 493 9.97 -13.63 4.90
N GLN A 494 10.69 -14.48 5.65
CA GLN A 494 10.30 -15.85 5.93
C GLN A 494 9.20 -15.92 6.99
N LYS A 495 8.46 -17.04 6.99
CA LYS A 495 7.31 -17.25 7.90
C LYS A 495 7.68 -17.12 9.38
N ASP A 496 8.87 -17.51 9.79
CA ASP A 496 9.37 -17.49 11.17
C ASP A 496 9.90 -16.11 11.62
N ALA A 497 9.77 -15.09 10.75
CA ALA A 497 10.23 -13.73 11.01
C ALA A 497 9.18 -12.64 10.68
N TYR A 498 7.90 -12.99 10.47
CA TYR A 498 6.89 -12.05 10.03
C TYR A 498 6.71 -10.87 11.00
N ASN A 499 6.59 -11.15 12.29
CA ASN A 499 6.34 -10.08 13.27
C ASN A 499 7.60 -9.27 13.57
N GLN A 500 8.76 -9.92 13.58
CA GLN A 500 10.05 -9.24 13.76
C GLN A 500 10.32 -8.27 12.59
N GLU A 501 10.17 -8.73 11.33
CA GLU A 501 10.44 -7.89 10.16
C GLU A 501 9.40 -6.77 10.00
N TRP A 502 8.16 -7.00 10.42
CA TRP A 502 7.18 -5.92 10.54
C TRP A 502 7.71 -4.79 11.44
N TRP A 503 8.20 -5.11 12.64
CA TRP A 503 8.72 -4.10 13.56
C TRP A 503 10.05 -3.51 13.12
N ASN A 504 10.88 -4.25 12.38
CA ASN A 504 12.06 -3.71 11.74
C ASN A 504 11.70 -2.63 10.70
N LEU A 505 10.66 -2.86 9.91
CA LEU A 505 10.16 -1.86 8.95
C LEU A 505 9.54 -0.65 9.66
N ARG A 506 8.75 -0.89 10.72
CA ARG A 506 8.19 0.18 11.55
C ARG A 506 9.27 1.06 12.17
N LEU A 507 10.31 0.44 12.68
CA LEU A 507 11.47 1.14 13.21
C LEU A 507 12.18 1.92 12.10
N LYS A 508 12.52 1.26 11.00
CA LYS A 508 13.29 1.86 9.89
C LYS A 508 12.60 3.08 9.30
N TYR A 509 11.34 2.96 8.92
CA TYR A 509 10.63 3.98 8.14
C TYR A 509 9.83 4.96 9.01
N GLN A 510 9.32 4.50 10.14
CA GLN A 510 8.42 5.29 10.98
C GLN A 510 9.05 5.75 12.30
N GLY A 511 10.19 5.18 12.71
CA GLY A 511 10.80 5.50 14.00
C GLY A 511 9.93 5.12 15.19
N LEU A 512 9.21 4.01 15.06
CA LEU A 512 8.33 3.50 16.11
C LEU A 512 8.79 2.13 16.60
N CYS A 513 8.54 1.86 17.87
CA CYS A 513 8.74 0.54 18.45
C CYS A 513 7.46 0.03 19.14
N PRO A 514 7.32 -1.30 19.31
CA PRO A 514 6.23 -1.81 20.09
C PRO A 514 6.40 -1.41 21.55
N PRO A 515 5.33 -1.15 22.31
CA PRO A 515 5.44 -0.74 23.71
C PRO A 515 5.96 -1.85 24.63
N ILE A 516 5.73 -3.09 24.26
CA ILE A 516 6.11 -4.29 25.00
C ILE A 516 6.83 -5.30 24.09
N PRO A 517 7.54 -6.29 24.66
CA PRO A 517 8.11 -7.36 23.89
C PRO A 517 7.07 -8.12 23.06
N ARG A 518 7.36 -8.25 21.74
CA ARG A 518 6.57 -9.05 20.80
C ARG A 518 7.39 -10.25 20.30
N SER A 519 6.69 -11.32 19.95
CA SER A 519 7.26 -12.59 19.48
C SER A 519 6.71 -13.01 18.13
N GLU A 520 7.16 -14.14 17.60
CA GLU A 520 6.58 -14.74 16.39
C GLU A 520 5.27 -15.52 16.64
N GLU A 521 4.80 -15.59 17.88
CA GLU A 521 3.43 -16.02 18.19
C GLU A 521 2.41 -14.92 17.90
N ASP A 522 2.89 -13.68 17.87
CA ASP A 522 2.13 -12.49 17.52
C ASP A 522 2.13 -12.28 16.00
N PHE A 523 1.15 -11.52 15.51
CA PHE A 523 1.10 -11.08 14.12
C PHE A 523 0.49 -9.68 14.05
N ASP A 524 1.25 -8.70 14.50
CA ASP A 524 0.78 -7.31 14.63
C ASP A 524 0.33 -6.65 13.32
N PRO A 525 0.90 -6.97 12.14
CA PRO A 525 0.34 -6.47 10.88
C PRO A 525 -1.11 -6.92 10.63
N GLY A 526 -1.51 -8.08 11.15
CA GLY A 526 -2.88 -8.59 11.06
C GLY A 526 -3.91 -7.78 11.85
N ALA A 527 -3.48 -7.01 12.83
CA ALA A 527 -4.35 -6.10 13.59
C ALA A 527 -4.82 -4.87 12.77
N LYS A 528 -4.37 -4.72 11.52
CA LYS A 528 -4.81 -3.71 10.57
C LYS A 528 -5.82 -4.27 9.57
N PHE A 529 -6.99 -3.62 9.45
CA PHE A 529 -8.08 -4.04 8.56
C PHE A 529 -7.62 -4.45 7.16
N HIS A 530 -6.83 -3.60 6.50
CA HIS A 530 -6.39 -3.84 5.12
C HIS A 530 -5.50 -5.08 4.94
N VAL A 531 -4.81 -5.52 6.00
CA VAL A 531 -4.06 -6.78 5.99
C VAL A 531 -5.02 -7.96 6.15
N SER A 532 -5.95 -7.88 7.11
CA SER A 532 -6.96 -8.91 7.36
C SER A 532 -7.97 -9.05 6.22
N ALA A 533 -8.39 -7.93 5.63
CA ALA A 533 -9.31 -7.90 4.48
C ALA A 533 -8.62 -8.04 3.12
N ASN A 534 -7.30 -8.30 3.09
CA ASN A 534 -6.52 -8.50 1.86
C ASN A 534 -6.61 -7.32 0.87
N VAL A 535 -6.63 -6.09 1.36
CA VAL A 535 -6.70 -4.88 0.52
C VAL A 535 -5.30 -4.31 0.29
N PRO A 536 -4.81 -4.16 -0.96
CA PRO A 536 -3.54 -3.50 -1.26
C PRO A 536 -3.50 -2.08 -0.70
N TYR A 537 -2.35 -1.65 -0.18
CA TYR A 537 -2.24 -0.41 0.62
C TYR A 537 -1.42 0.70 -0.03
N ILE A 538 -0.51 0.39 -0.95
CA ILE A 538 0.37 1.38 -1.59
C ILE A 538 -0.41 2.50 -2.31
N ARG A 539 -1.68 2.22 -2.67
CA ARG A 539 -2.59 3.23 -3.22
C ARG A 539 -2.71 4.46 -2.33
N TYR A 540 -2.65 4.29 -1.01
CA TYR A 540 -2.79 5.38 -0.06
C TYR A 540 -1.54 6.25 0.02
N PHE A 541 -0.35 5.67 -0.15
CA PHE A 541 0.89 6.45 -0.30
C PHE A 541 0.87 7.31 -1.57
N LEU A 542 0.54 6.69 -2.70
CA LEU A 542 0.45 7.42 -3.98
C LEU A 542 -0.68 8.44 -3.98
N SER A 543 -1.85 8.11 -3.41
CA SER A 543 -2.98 9.04 -3.36
C SER A 543 -2.72 10.25 -2.47
N LEU A 544 -1.93 10.06 -1.40
CA LEU A 544 -1.48 11.15 -0.55
C LEU A 544 -0.69 12.21 -1.35
N LEU A 545 0.18 11.79 -2.25
CA LEU A 545 0.93 12.70 -3.13
C LEU A 545 0.04 13.29 -4.23
N LEU A 546 -0.77 12.45 -4.86
CA LEU A 546 -1.67 12.84 -5.94
C LEU A 546 -2.72 13.86 -5.47
N GLN A 547 -3.25 13.77 -4.24
CA GLN A 547 -4.21 14.74 -3.74
C GLN A 547 -3.66 16.17 -3.75
N PHE A 548 -2.39 16.36 -3.33
CA PHE A 548 -1.77 17.68 -3.36
C PHE A 548 -1.45 18.13 -4.78
N GLN A 549 -1.04 17.20 -5.65
CA GLN A 549 -0.78 17.48 -7.05
C GLN A 549 -2.08 17.86 -7.80
N PHE A 550 -3.18 17.20 -7.50
CA PHE A 550 -4.52 17.55 -8.00
C PHE A 550 -4.97 18.89 -7.44
N HIS A 551 -4.79 19.10 -6.13
CA HIS A 551 -5.15 20.36 -5.47
C HIS A 551 -4.40 21.54 -6.09
N GLU A 552 -3.08 21.46 -6.29
CA GLU A 552 -2.29 22.49 -6.97
C GLU A 552 -2.85 22.83 -8.36
N ALA A 553 -3.17 21.80 -9.16
CA ALA A 553 -3.68 21.99 -10.52
C ALA A 553 -5.07 22.62 -10.54
N LEU A 554 -5.98 22.13 -9.70
CA LEU A 554 -7.36 22.62 -9.61
C LEU A 554 -7.42 24.05 -9.03
N CYS A 555 -6.58 24.35 -8.04
CA CYS A 555 -6.43 25.69 -7.48
C CYS A 555 -5.93 26.70 -8.52
N LYS A 556 -4.92 26.31 -9.29
CA LYS A 556 -4.41 27.14 -10.38
C LYS A 556 -5.49 27.38 -11.45
N ALA A 557 -6.23 26.35 -11.82
CA ALA A 557 -7.33 26.47 -12.79
C ALA A 557 -8.48 27.35 -12.27
N SER A 558 -8.73 27.34 -10.95
CA SER A 558 -9.72 28.18 -10.28
C SER A 558 -9.28 29.64 -10.12
N GLY A 559 -8.09 30.01 -10.60
CA GLY A 559 -7.55 31.36 -10.49
C GLY A 559 -7.01 31.71 -9.10
N HIS A 560 -6.74 30.72 -8.25
CA HIS A 560 -6.13 30.99 -6.95
C HIS A 560 -4.72 31.55 -7.08
N SER A 561 -4.47 32.65 -6.37
CA SER A 561 -3.15 33.25 -6.21
C SER A 561 -2.82 33.38 -4.73
N GLY A 562 -1.71 32.81 -4.29
CA GLY A 562 -1.29 32.82 -2.90
C GLY A 562 -0.83 31.43 -2.40
N PRO A 563 -0.65 31.28 -1.09
CA PRO A 563 -0.26 30.00 -0.49
C PRO A 563 -1.25 28.87 -0.81
N LEU A 564 -0.75 27.70 -1.15
CA LEU A 564 -1.58 26.58 -1.61
C LEU A 564 -2.56 26.09 -0.53
N HIS A 565 -2.19 26.16 0.74
CA HIS A 565 -3.04 25.76 1.89
C HIS A 565 -4.21 26.72 2.16
N HIS A 566 -4.26 27.91 1.53
CA HIS A 566 -5.40 28.83 1.57
C HIS A 566 -6.42 28.58 0.46
N CYS A 567 -6.10 27.69 -0.48
CA CYS A 567 -6.99 27.41 -1.61
C CYS A 567 -8.13 26.46 -1.23
N ASN A 568 -9.31 26.72 -1.77
CA ASN A 568 -10.35 25.71 -1.95
C ASN A 568 -10.96 25.85 -3.34
N ILE A 569 -11.56 24.75 -3.82
CA ILE A 569 -12.18 24.70 -5.15
C ILE A 569 -13.71 24.82 -5.13
N TYR A 570 -14.32 25.03 -3.96
CA TYR A 570 -15.77 25.18 -3.84
C TYR A 570 -16.29 26.27 -4.77
N ASN A 571 -17.41 26.02 -5.45
CA ASN A 571 -18.01 26.88 -6.48
C ASN A 571 -17.18 27.09 -7.77
N SER A 572 -16.07 26.39 -7.96
CA SER A 572 -15.26 26.51 -9.18
C SER A 572 -15.76 25.56 -10.29
N LYS A 573 -16.59 26.04 -11.20
CA LYS A 573 -17.03 25.25 -12.36
C LYS A 573 -15.86 24.77 -13.21
N ILE A 574 -14.81 25.59 -13.37
CA ILE A 574 -13.61 25.23 -14.13
C ILE A 574 -12.89 24.00 -13.50
N ALA A 575 -12.77 23.97 -12.17
CA ALA A 575 -12.23 22.81 -11.49
C ALA A 575 -13.12 21.57 -11.68
N GLY A 576 -14.43 21.75 -11.62
CA GLY A 576 -15.41 20.69 -11.88
C GLY A 576 -15.32 20.14 -13.30
N ASP A 577 -15.23 20.98 -14.32
CA ASP A 577 -15.08 20.58 -15.73
C ASP A 577 -13.79 19.76 -15.95
N ILE A 578 -12.69 20.15 -15.31
CA ILE A 578 -11.42 19.37 -15.36
C ILE A 578 -11.62 18.01 -14.75
N LEU A 579 -12.21 17.93 -13.54
CA LEU A 579 -12.50 16.67 -12.85
C LEU A 579 -13.41 15.79 -13.69
N GLU A 580 -14.55 16.30 -14.18
CA GLU A 580 -15.47 15.56 -15.04
C GLU A 580 -14.75 14.93 -16.24
N ASN A 581 -13.95 15.75 -16.96
CA ASN A 581 -13.21 15.32 -18.15
C ASN A 581 -12.18 14.20 -17.87
N VAL A 582 -11.72 14.09 -16.64
CA VAL A 582 -10.78 13.06 -16.19
C VAL A 582 -11.53 11.84 -15.65
N LEU A 583 -12.48 12.03 -14.75
CA LEU A 583 -13.21 10.96 -14.08
C LEU A 583 -14.00 10.08 -15.07
N LYS A 584 -14.62 10.69 -16.08
CA LYS A 584 -15.36 9.96 -17.13
C LYS A 584 -14.50 9.03 -17.98
N LEU A 585 -13.16 9.11 -17.90
CA LEU A 585 -12.27 8.18 -18.60
C LEU A 585 -12.22 6.82 -17.91
N GLY A 586 -12.42 6.79 -16.57
CA GLY A 586 -12.17 5.59 -15.81
C GLY A 586 -10.75 5.06 -16.05
N SER A 587 -10.60 3.74 -16.18
CA SER A 587 -9.32 3.09 -16.52
C SER A 587 -9.12 2.84 -18.02
N SER A 588 -9.85 3.55 -18.91
CA SER A 588 -9.78 3.35 -20.37
C SER A 588 -8.48 3.87 -21.01
N ARG A 589 -7.70 4.65 -20.27
CA ARG A 589 -6.40 5.19 -20.71
C ARG A 589 -5.32 4.87 -19.69
N PRO A 590 -4.05 4.77 -20.08
CA PRO A 590 -2.93 4.71 -19.15
C PRO A 590 -2.96 5.89 -18.16
N TRP A 591 -2.71 5.61 -16.88
CA TRP A 591 -2.81 6.62 -15.82
C TRP A 591 -1.87 7.84 -16.01
N PRO A 592 -0.66 7.74 -16.62
CA PRO A 592 0.17 8.90 -16.87
C PRO A 592 -0.47 9.91 -17.85
N GLU A 593 -1.25 9.41 -18.82
CA GLU A 593 -2.02 10.28 -19.75
C GLU A 593 -3.15 11.00 -19.01
N VAL A 594 -3.83 10.29 -18.10
CA VAL A 594 -4.93 10.84 -17.28
C VAL A 594 -4.38 11.89 -16.32
N LEU A 595 -3.24 11.62 -15.67
CA LEU A 595 -2.54 12.54 -14.78
C LEU A 595 -2.12 13.81 -15.56
N LYS A 596 -1.58 13.66 -16.77
CA LYS A 596 -1.18 14.76 -17.61
C LYS A 596 -2.37 15.65 -18.02
N LYS A 597 -3.54 15.06 -18.25
CA LYS A 597 -4.76 15.84 -18.54
C LYS A 597 -5.21 16.70 -17.37
N LEU A 598 -5.08 16.20 -16.14
CA LEU A 598 -5.47 16.91 -14.93
C LEU A 598 -4.44 17.95 -14.50
N THR A 599 -3.14 17.57 -14.51
CA THR A 599 -2.07 18.33 -13.84
C THR A 599 -1.04 18.94 -14.79
N GLY A 600 -1.08 18.57 -16.07
CA GLY A 600 -0.04 18.91 -17.04
C GLY A 600 1.25 18.06 -16.92
N LYS A 601 1.34 17.16 -15.94
CA LYS A 601 2.49 16.29 -15.66
C LYS A 601 2.10 14.82 -15.76
N SER A 602 2.98 13.95 -16.25
CA SER A 602 2.73 12.51 -16.42
C SER A 602 3.33 11.62 -15.31
N LYS A 603 4.03 12.21 -14.33
CA LYS A 603 4.63 11.50 -13.18
C LYS A 603 4.08 12.05 -11.87
N VAL A 604 4.00 11.18 -10.86
CA VAL A 604 3.73 11.57 -9.47
C VAL A 604 4.90 12.40 -8.94
N SER A 605 4.63 13.37 -8.08
CA SER A 605 5.66 14.29 -7.55
C SER A 605 5.31 14.73 -6.13
N SER A 606 6.28 14.75 -5.25
CA SER A 606 6.23 15.26 -3.88
C SER A 606 6.08 16.79 -3.80
N LYS A 607 6.42 17.50 -4.88
CA LYS A 607 6.60 18.96 -4.90
C LYS A 607 5.38 19.75 -4.41
N ALA A 608 4.18 19.35 -4.80
CA ALA A 608 2.96 20.06 -4.40
C ALA A 608 2.71 19.91 -2.89
N LEU A 609 2.91 18.70 -2.33
CA LEU A 609 2.85 18.43 -0.90
C LEU A 609 3.90 19.27 -0.14
N MET A 610 5.15 19.24 -0.57
CA MET A 610 6.23 20.03 0.05
C MET A 610 5.96 21.53 -0.04
N THR A 611 5.33 22.01 -1.12
CA THR A 611 4.91 23.43 -1.26
C THR A 611 3.80 23.77 -0.27
N TYR A 612 2.81 22.88 -0.10
CA TYR A 612 1.71 23.07 0.84
C TYR A 612 2.22 23.20 2.28
N PHE A 613 3.13 22.30 2.72
CA PHE A 613 3.66 22.27 4.09
C PHE A 613 4.91 23.12 4.30
N LYS A 614 5.37 23.87 3.30
CA LYS A 614 6.60 24.68 3.43
C LYS A 614 6.62 25.63 4.64
N PRO A 615 5.54 26.36 5.00
CA PRO A 615 5.54 27.21 6.18
C PRO A 615 5.75 26.41 7.47
N LEU A 616 5.06 25.28 7.61
CA LEU A 616 5.19 24.40 8.76
C LEU A 616 6.59 23.77 8.85
N LEU A 617 7.15 23.29 7.72
CA LEU A 617 8.51 22.74 7.69
C LEU A 617 9.53 23.76 8.18
N ASN A 618 9.44 25.00 7.68
CA ASN A 618 10.33 26.07 8.13
C ASN A 618 10.22 26.33 9.64
N TRP A 619 9.01 26.31 10.17
CA TRP A 619 8.75 26.47 11.60
C TRP A 619 9.33 25.30 12.41
N LEU A 620 9.06 24.04 11.98
CA LEU A 620 9.56 22.82 12.62
C LEU A 620 11.10 22.80 12.66
N VAL A 621 11.76 23.13 11.54
CA VAL A 621 13.24 23.18 11.48
C VAL A 621 13.77 24.20 12.49
N ASN A 622 13.20 25.40 12.53
CA ASN A 622 13.63 26.43 13.47
C ASN A 622 13.43 26.00 14.92
N GLU A 623 12.27 25.41 15.24
CA GLU A 623 11.97 24.95 16.60
C GLU A 623 12.89 23.79 17.02
N ASN A 624 13.08 22.78 16.16
CA ASN A 624 13.97 21.65 16.45
C ASN A 624 15.43 22.10 16.64
N VAL A 625 15.92 23.02 15.82
CA VAL A 625 17.28 23.57 15.96
C VAL A 625 17.42 24.35 17.27
N GLN A 626 16.44 25.19 17.63
CA GLN A 626 16.46 25.95 18.90
C GLN A 626 16.44 25.04 20.13
N GLN A 627 15.72 23.91 20.05
CA GLN A 627 15.62 22.94 21.13
C GLN A 627 16.80 21.93 21.13
N GLY A 628 17.67 21.95 20.12
CA GLY A 628 18.77 21.00 19.98
C GLY A 628 18.33 19.57 19.73
N GLU A 629 17.21 19.38 18.96
CA GLU A 629 16.68 18.06 18.65
C GLU A 629 17.59 17.29 17.70
N VAL A 630 17.67 15.99 17.94
CA VAL A 630 18.27 15.03 17.01
C VAL A 630 17.19 14.57 16.04
N LEU A 631 17.41 14.76 14.74
CA LEU A 631 16.51 14.23 13.72
C LEU A 631 16.73 12.72 13.58
N GLY A 632 15.64 12.00 13.35
CA GLY A 632 15.67 10.54 13.32
C GLY A 632 15.77 9.90 14.71
N TRP A 633 16.21 8.67 14.76
CA TRP A 633 16.31 7.82 15.95
C TRP A 633 17.63 7.03 15.93
N PRO A 634 18.78 7.68 16.16
CA PRO A 634 20.09 7.05 16.08
C PRO A 634 20.29 5.91 17.08
N ASP A 635 19.58 5.91 18.22
CA ASP A 635 19.52 4.80 19.14
C ASP A 635 18.44 3.83 18.71
N PHE A 636 18.84 2.82 17.92
CA PHE A 636 17.97 1.77 17.38
C PHE A 636 17.48 0.75 18.44
N THR A 637 17.63 1.03 19.71
CA THR A 637 17.12 0.16 20.76
C THR A 637 15.71 0.55 21.14
N CYS A 638 14.73 -0.18 20.59
CA CYS A 638 13.58 -0.48 21.42
C CYS A 638 14.14 -1.32 22.57
N SER A 639 14.14 -0.80 23.79
CA SER A 639 14.85 -1.34 24.98
C SER A 639 14.27 -2.66 25.49
N PHE A 640 14.27 -3.70 24.65
CA PHE A 640 13.79 -5.02 24.99
C PHE A 640 14.97 -5.99 25.00
N GLU A 641 15.48 -6.29 26.20
CA GLU A 641 16.45 -7.35 26.37
C GLU A 641 15.94 -8.65 25.74
N GLY A 642 16.71 -9.18 24.79
CA GLY A 642 16.47 -10.48 24.18
C GLY A 642 16.04 -10.52 22.73
N ARG A 643 15.84 -9.40 22.04
CA ARG A 643 15.42 -9.40 20.62
C ARG A 643 16.55 -9.10 19.64
N ASN A 644 16.49 -9.83 18.54
CA ASN A 644 17.39 -9.69 17.39
C ASN A 644 17.16 -8.41 16.54
N ILE A 645 16.60 -7.35 17.12
CA ILE A 645 16.27 -6.10 16.42
C ILE A 645 17.54 -5.37 15.95
N ASN A 646 18.68 -5.61 16.63
CA ASN A 646 19.97 -5.03 16.31
C ASN A 646 20.95 -6.03 15.69
N LYS A 647 20.50 -6.88 14.77
CA LYS A 647 21.42 -7.73 14.01
C LYS A 647 21.78 -7.07 12.70
N VAL A 648 23.08 -6.87 12.48
CA VAL A 648 23.65 -6.41 11.23
C VAL A 648 23.97 -7.63 10.36
N ASP A 649 23.70 -7.57 9.08
CA ASP A 649 24.08 -8.62 8.14
C ASP A 649 25.60 -8.59 7.94
N PHE A 650 26.26 -9.68 8.35
CA PHE A 650 27.68 -9.86 8.19
C PHE A 650 27.96 -11.27 7.61
N LEU A 651 28.54 -11.31 6.40
CA LEU A 651 28.84 -12.56 5.68
C LEU A 651 27.63 -13.50 5.58
N ALA A 652 26.48 -12.96 5.12
CA ALA A 652 25.20 -13.68 5.01
C ALA A 652 24.64 -14.26 6.33
N THR A 653 25.14 -13.79 7.49
CA THR A 653 24.62 -14.16 8.80
C THR A 653 24.27 -12.90 9.59
N ARG A 654 23.11 -12.91 10.27
CA ARG A 654 22.68 -11.80 11.13
C ARG A 654 23.37 -11.90 12.50
N LEU A 655 24.25 -10.95 12.80
CA LEU A 655 25.02 -10.89 14.04
C LEU A 655 24.69 -9.62 14.83
N LYS A 656 24.91 -9.64 16.15
CA LYS A 656 24.89 -8.43 16.97
C LYS A 656 25.95 -7.45 16.46
N PRO A 657 25.72 -6.10 16.51
CA PRO A 657 26.67 -5.11 16.02
C PRO A 657 28.09 -5.29 16.56
N ASP A 658 28.25 -5.57 17.86
CA ASP A 658 29.55 -5.81 18.49
C ASP A 658 30.30 -7.01 17.89
N ARG A 659 29.55 -8.09 17.54
CA ARG A 659 30.16 -9.26 16.90
C ARG A 659 30.45 -9.02 15.43
N ALA A 660 29.59 -8.27 14.73
CA ALA A 660 29.81 -7.89 13.35
C ALA A 660 31.03 -6.96 13.25
N ASN A 661 31.16 -5.95 14.13
CA ASN A 661 32.31 -5.06 14.23
C ASN A 661 33.59 -5.84 14.56
N PHE A 662 33.54 -6.77 15.51
CA PHE A 662 34.68 -7.65 15.80
C PHE A 662 35.07 -8.50 14.59
N GLY A 663 34.07 -9.04 13.88
CA GLY A 663 34.30 -9.80 12.65
C GLY A 663 34.94 -8.95 11.54
N GLN A 664 34.51 -7.71 11.37
CA GLN A 664 35.09 -6.73 10.41
C GLN A 664 36.55 -6.42 10.77
N TRP A 665 36.83 -6.13 12.05
CA TRP A 665 38.19 -5.91 12.52
C TRP A 665 39.07 -7.14 12.33
N LEU A 666 38.57 -8.33 12.61
CA LEU A 666 39.30 -9.58 12.39
C LEU A 666 39.64 -9.79 10.90
N LEU A 667 38.68 -9.55 10.00
CA LEU A 667 38.91 -9.64 8.55
C LEU A 667 39.92 -8.60 8.08
N LEU A 668 39.85 -7.37 8.61
CA LEU A 668 40.83 -6.32 8.30
C LEU A 668 42.23 -6.72 8.71
N VAL A 669 42.41 -7.22 9.93
CA VAL A 669 43.72 -7.70 10.43
C VAL A 669 44.23 -8.87 9.58
N LEU A 670 43.39 -9.83 9.24
CA LEU A 670 43.76 -10.96 8.36
C LEU A 670 44.17 -10.48 6.96
N SER A 671 43.43 -9.53 6.39
CA SER A 671 43.75 -8.93 5.09
C SER A 671 45.11 -8.19 5.12
N CYS A 672 45.39 -7.42 6.19
CA CYS A 672 46.69 -6.75 6.37
C CYS A 672 47.84 -7.77 6.52
N LEU A 673 47.64 -8.86 7.27
CA LEU A 673 48.62 -9.93 7.41
C LEU A 673 48.89 -10.64 6.08
N LEU A 674 47.88 -10.95 5.31
CA LEU A 674 48.02 -11.51 3.96
C LEU A 674 48.77 -10.57 3.03
N PHE A 675 48.48 -9.29 3.10
CA PHE A 675 49.19 -8.25 2.32
C PHE A 675 50.67 -8.18 2.67
N LEU A 676 51.01 -8.22 3.97
CA LEU A 676 52.42 -8.24 4.44
C LEU A 676 53.14 -9.51 4.01
N ILE A 677 52.47 -10.67 4.05
CA ILE A 677 53.03 -11.96 3.55
C ILE A 677 53.34 -11.83 2.05
N VAL A 678 52.40 -11.30 1.26
CA VAL A 678 52.60 -11.08 -0.18
C VAL A 678 53.79 -10.16 -0.45
N LEU A 679 53.88 -9.05 0.30
CA LEU A 679 55.04 -8.12 0.18
C LEU A 679 56.35 -8.81 0.56
N GLY A 680 56.36 -9.60 1.65
CA GLY A 680 57.53 -10.37 2.07
C GLY A 680 57.98 -11.39 1.03
N LEU A 681 57.03 -12.10 0.42
CA LEU A 681 57.29 -13.05 -0.67
C LEU A 681 57.80 -12.34 -1.93
N ALA A 682 57.22 -11.22 -2.30
CA ALA A 682 57.65 -10.42 -3.45
C ALA A 682 59.07 -9.85 -3.23
N ALA A 683 59.38 -9.32 -2.03
CA ALA A 683 60.70 -8.85 -1.65
C ALA A 683 61.73 -10.00 -1.70
N ARG A 684 61.39 -11.16 -1.18
CA ARG A 684 62.25 -12.35 -1.20
C ARG A 684 62.53 -12.81 -2.63
N LEU A 685 61.55 -12.78 -3.51
CA LEU A 685 61.73 -13.08 -4.95
C LEU A 685 62.69 -12.05 -5.60
N TYR A 686 62.50 -10.77 -5.32
CA TYR A 686 63.33 -9.68 -5.83
C TYR A 686 64.81 -9.82 -5.36
N PHE A 687 65.02 -10.16 -4.06
CA PHE A 687 66.38 -10.40 -3.55
C PHE A 687 67.01 -11.67 -4.11
N LEU A 688 66.26 -12.76 -4.31
CA LEU A 688 66.74 -14.00 -4.93
C LEU A 688 67.14 -13.78 -6.42
N GLU A 689 66.44 -12.88 -7.09
CA GLU A 689 66.76 -12.50 -8.48
C GLU A 689 68.05 -11.63 -8.57
N LYS A 690 68.33 -10.84 -7.52
CA LYS A 690 69.48 -9.96 -7.42
C LYS A 690 70.75 -10.67 -6.92
N GLU A 691 70.60 -11.77 -6.19
CA GLU A 691 71.66 -12.63 -5.66
C GLU A 691 72.14 -13.72 -6.67
N SER A 692 71.67 -13.65 -7.92
CA SER A 692 72.25 -14.50 -8.99
C SER A 692 73.71 -14.13 -9.19
N PRO A 693 74.68 -15.03 -8.92
CA PRO A 693 76.06 -14.65 -8.84
C PRO A 693 76.62 -14.36 -10.22
N ASN A 694 77.49 -13.33 -10.30
CA ASN A 694 78.40 -13.16 -11.37
C ASN A 694 79.13 -14.46 -11.72
N GLN A 695 79.12 -14.81 -12.95
CA GLN A 695 79.90 -15.89 -13.51
C GLN A 695 81.35 -15.79 -13.06
N ASP A 696 81.77 -16.71 -12.17
CA ASP A 696 83.09 -17.31 -12.20
C ASP A 696 83.14 -18.42 -11.13
N SER A 697 82.84 -19.63 -11.54
CA SER A 697 83.52 -20.90 -11.22
C SER A 697 82.59 -22.12 -11.45
N LYS A 698 83.04 -22.95 -12.36
CA LYS A 698 82.76 -24.37 -12.59
C LYS A 698 81.60 -25.04 -11.77
N ALA A 699 80.37 -24.88 -12.28
CA ALA A 699 79.29 -25.83 -12.03
C ALA A 699 78.65 -26.27 -13.34
N PRO A 700 78.10 -27.47 -13.48
CA PRO A 700 77.59 -27.97 -14.80
C PRO A 700 76.44 -27.09 -15.29
N ALA A 701 76.49 -26.73 -16.55
CA ALA A 701 75.68 -25.70 -17.25
C ALA A 701 74.16 -25.92 -17.28
N ASN A 702 73.57 -26.81 -16.45
CA ASN A 702 72.14 -27.21 -16.58
C ASN A 702 71.35 -27.28 -15.23
N GLN A 703 71.82 -26.64 -14.15
CA GLN A 703 71.03 -26.63 -12.89
C GLN A 703 70.89 -25.20 -12.36
N ALA A 704 69.64 -24.76 -12.15
CA ALA A 704 69.25 -23.57 -11.40
C ALA A 704 68.54 -23.96 -10.08
N TYR A 705 68.55 -23.08 -9.06
CA TYR A 705 67.93 -23.37 -7.78
C TYR A 705 66.61 -22.63 -7.59
N PHE A 706 65.57 -23.33 -7.18
CA PHE A 706 64.29 -22.70 -6.81
C PHE A 706 63.87 -23.18 -5.40
N LEU A 707 63.65 -22.24 -4.51
CA LEU A 707 63.35 -22.48 -3.07
C LEU A 707 64.35 -23.46 -2.43
N GLY A 708 65.64 -23.38 -2.76
CA GLY A 708 66.70 -24.18 -2.19
C GLY A 708 66.84 -25.60 -2.77
N ARG A 709 66.13 -25.92 -3.84
CA ARG A 709 66.24 -27.20 -4.55
C ARG A 709 66.79 -27.02 -5.97
N PRO A 710 67.74 -27.87 -6.41
CA PRO A 710 68.23 -27.78 -7.80
C PRO A 710 67.14 -28.27 -8.78
N MET A 711 66.87 -27.49 -9.81
CA MET A 711 65.88 -27.77 -10.86
C MET A 711 66.37 -27.31 -12.23
N GLU A 712 65.77 -27.81 -13.29
CA GLU A 712 66.08 -27.31 -14.65
C GLU A 712 65.71 -25.80 -14.79
N PRO A 713 66.52 -25.00 -15.48
CA PRO A 713 66.27 -23.57 -15.65
C PRO A 713 64.88 -23.20 -16.17
N SER A 714 64.33 -24.01 -17.07
CA SER A 714 62.97 -23.89 -17.58
C SER A 714 61.89 -24.08 -16.49
N MET A 715 62.16 -24.97 -15.52
CA MET A 715 61.23 -25.24 -14.41
C MET A 715 61.31 -24.15 -13.32
N VAL A 716 62.51 -23.61 -13.09
CA VAL A 716 62.71 -22.48 -12.18
C VAL A 716 61.96 -21.23 -12.66
N ALA A 717 62.08 -20.91 -13.95
CA ALA A 717 61.35 -19.78 -14.55
C ALA A 717 59.83 -19.98 -14.48
N ARG A 718 59.32 -21.19 -14.75
CA ARG A 718 57.86 -21.51 -14.56
C ARG A 718 57.44 -21.38 -13.09
N GLY A 719 58.24 -21.86 -12.15
CA GLY A 719 57.96 -21.76 -10.71
C GLY A 719 57.89 -20.29 -10.24
N GLN A 720 58.81 -19.43 -10.74
CA GLN A 720 58.82 -17.98 -10.48
C GLN A 720 57.54 -17.31 -11.00
N TRP A 721 57.13 -17.60 -12.25
CA TRP A 721 55.89 -17.04 -12.82
C TRP A 721 54.63 -17.51 -12.12
N ILE A 722 54.56 -18.80 -11.67
CA ILE A 722 53.45 -19.30 -10.86
C ILE A 722 53.40 -18.59 -9.51
N LEU A 723 54.53 -18.43 -8.86
CA LEU A 723 54.58 -17.75 -7.56
C LEU A 723 54.21 -16.26 -7.67
N LEU A 724 54.68 -15.59 -8.73
CA LEU A 724 54.33 -14.21 -9.04
C LEU A 724 52.82 -14.07 -9.32
N GLY A 725 52.25 -15.00 -10.08
CA GLY A 725 50.81 -15.05 -10.35
C GLY A 725 49.99 -15.26 -9.07
N LEU A 726 50.40 -16.15 -8.19
CA LEU A 726 49.73 -16.37 -6.89
C LEU A 726 49.84 -15.12 -5.99
N CYS A 727 50.98 -14.46 -5.95
CA CYS A 727 51.17 -13.18 -5.22
C CYS A 727 50.23 -12.11 -5.76
N PHE A 728 50.08 -12.00 -7.09
CA PHE A 728 49.20 -11.04 -7.74
C PHE A 728 47.71 -11.32 -7.43
N ILE A 729 47.30 -12.58 -7.48
CA ILE A 729 45.93 -13.00 -7.12
C ILE A 729 45.64 -12.67 -5.64
N LEU A 730 46.54 -13.01 -4.74
CA LEU A 730 46.39 -12.72 -3.31
C LEU A 730 46.36 -11.19 -3.04
N LEU A 731 47.12 -10.40 -3.77
CA LEU A 731 47.09 -8.95 -3.70
C LEU A 731 45.72 -8.41 -4.13
N ILE A 732 45.21 -8.85 -5.25
CA ILE A 732 43.87 -8.46 -5.74
C ILE A 732 42.80 -8.84 -4.71
N CYS A 733 42.82 -10.06 -4.20
CA CYS A 733 41.86 -10.52 -3.17
C CYS A 733 41.94 -9.67 -1.89
N SER A 734 43.16 -9.31 -1.45
CA SER A 734 43.34 -8.45 -0.29
C SER A 734 42.78 -7.03 -0.53
N ILE A 735 43.03 -6.45 -1.69
CA ILE A 735 42.51 -5.13 -2.07
C ILE A 735 40.97 -5.18 -2.15
N CYS A 736 40.40 -6.19 -2.79
CA CYS A 736 38.95 -6.36 -2.89
C CYS A 736 38.29 -6.50 -1.50
N LEU A 737 38.91 -7.27 -0.59
CA LEU A 737 38.44 -7.41 0.79
C LEU A 737 38.52 -6.09 1.56
N ILE A 738 39.60 -5.34 1.42
CA ILE A 738 39.76 -4.04 2.07
C ILE A 738 38.73 -3.03 1.53
N VAL A 739 38.56 -2.95 0.22
CA VAL A 739 37.55 -2.07 -0.40
C VAL A 739 36.14 -2.48 0.06
N TRP A 740 35.83 -3.77 0.09
CA TRP A 740 34.54 -4.25 0.56
C TRP A 740 34.29 -3.92 2.03
N ILE A 741 35.29 -4.06 2.92
CA ILE A 741 35.20 -3.70 4.34
C ILE A 741 34.99 -2.20 4.50
N ILE A 742 35.73 -1.37 3.74
CA ILE A 742 35.58 0.10 3.78
C ILE A 742 34.21 0.54 3.29
N THR A 743 33.69 -0.06 2.21
CA THR A 743 32.34 0.23 1.71
C THR A 743 31.26 -0.20 2.71
N GLN A 744 31.41 -1.33 3.37
CA GLN A 744 30.52 -1.77 4.44
C GLN A 744 30.63 -0.86 5.68
N GLN A 745 31.80 -0.40 6.06
CA GLN A 745 31.96 0.58 7.14
C GLN A 745 31.37 1.95 6.79
N ASN A 746 31.56 2.42 5.55
CA ASN A 746 30.96 3.68 5.10
C ASN A 746 29.44 3.58 4.96
N SER A 747 28.90 2.46 4.54
CA SER A 747 27.44 2.23 4.57
C SER A 747 26.90 2.20 6.00
N ASN A 748 27.63 1.61 6.95
CA ASN A 748 27.25 1.63 8.36
C ASN A 748 27.44 3.01 9.01
N LEU A 749 28.47 3.79 8.62
CA LEU A 749 28.68 5.18 9.06
C LEU A 749 27.66 6.16 8.42
N LEU A 750 27.25 5.93 7.17
CA LEU A 750 26.13 6.66 6.55
C LEU A 750 24.80 6.39 7.26
N TRP A 751 24.63 5.20 7.85
CA TRP A 751 23.48 4.86 8.70
C TRP A 751 23.58 5.49 10.12
N GLU A 752 24.78 5.84 10.58
CA GLU A 752 25.01 6.60 11.82
C GLU A 752 24.90 8.11 11.61
N MET A 753 25.00 8.62 10.37
CA MET A 753 24.95 10.05 10.03
C MET A 753 23.67 10.50 9.32
N ASP A 754 22.83 9.59 8.81
CA ASP A 754 21.50 9.83 8.26
C ASP A 754 20.41 9.36 9.23
#